data_3c0cc83d7f34dd59ac449f7c2b4797c6
#
_entry.id   3c0cc83d7f34dd59ac449f7c2b4797c6
#
_cell.length_a   1.000
_cell.length_b   1.000
_cell.length_c   1.000
_cell.angle_alpha   90.00
_cell.angle_beta   90.00
_cell.angle_gamma   90.00
#
_symmetry.space_group_name_H-M   'P 1'
#
loop_
_entity.id
_entity.type
_entity.pdbx_description
1 polymer ?
#
loop_
_entity_poly.entity_id
_entity_poly.type
_entity_poly.pdbx_seq_one_letter_code
_entity_poly.pdbx_strand_id
1 'polypeptide(L)'
;MDVRPTLFISYRRTQTVAVRPVVAALERCGIDCFFDQDDIDPLADFPEHVRQGIDASHAMLVWWSTDYGDSDHCLAELRRAWQHARRCSSDVGRRIWVLNPEKEGHHIFAGELNAKNFLVPPAAAEADAWAQGLRPRLHALLPEGPLADERAALVPGALRNVPTPNARFSGRGATLLRIHSKLFPPQIGAQASGASVWLHGMGGLGKTEVAAKYAHDFAHAYPGGVFWLSFAGFEPGVPLDPEAAEIAAYRALESLFARESALQAKLLRDDEGKPLSWTHAREQVRTWLAQPGGDGTPAYLWVLDNVPLMLPWDLRAQVLDGWRAPTPAGRTLLTTRDMRVADGFVEERLEELGELDALRLLARFRPIADVERGEAEELASEVGRHTIALMLLGHRVAADGDYAKTLATLKTAGRLDRLEQIAERLHKELGEAARGVVATFELSIASLDAGARRLLALASVCAPNEAIPRELLRHAFGGDDAGDDFADAVTALLSAALLGERRRREAVDIHPLVADVAARLLGVTLGKEGEELAQALLPRIDSAGDIRTHAAIGDDIAHARFLALRLKSASSVVWGLCVGQFERARGKYAAARHAEVEALKTARRVLGEKHPVTLILMNNLAETLRAQGDLAGARALQEQVLAV
;
A
#
# COMPACT_ATOMS: atom_id res chain seq x y z
N MET A 1 48.73 -16.41 -4.40
CA MET A 1 48.05 -15.11 -4.17
C MET A 1 47.11 -15.30 -3.00
N ASP A 2 47.27 -14.56 -1.91
CA ASP A 2 46.32 -14.60 -0.81
C ASP A 2 45.00 -14.05 -1.32
N VAL A 3 43.96 -14.90 -1.40
CA VAL A 3 42.62 -14.50 -1.82
C VAL A 3 42.07 -13.62 -0.71
N ARG A 4 41.76 -12.36 -1.05
CA ARG A 4 41.14 -11.42 -0.10
C ARG A 4 39.64 -11.64 -0.06
N PRO A 5 39.04 -11.61 1.12
CA PRO A 5 37.60 -11.68 1.20
C PRO A 5 36.97 -10.36 0.73
N THR A 6 35.85 -10.44 0.00
CA THR A 6 35.10 -9.30 -0.51
C THR A 6 33.83 -9.09 0.30
N LEU A 7 33.58 -7.84 0.68
CA LEU A 7 32.41 -7.42 1.44
C LEU A 7 31.62 -6.38 0.67
N PHE A 8 30.33 -6.63 0.43
CA PHE A 8 29.42 -5.65 -0.14
C PHE A 8 28.89 -4.72 0.97
N ILE A 9 28.96 -3.42 0.76
CA ILE A 9 28.49 -2.40 1.71
C ILE A 9 27.19 -1.80 1.19
N SER A 10 26.07 -2.17 1.81
CA SER A 10 24.77 -1.62 1.50
C SER A 10 24.41 -0.49 2.48
N TYR A 11 24.10 0.70 1.95
CA TYR A 11 23.86 1.89 2.77
C TYR A 11 23.04 2.93 2.01
N ARG A 12 22.38 3.83 2.76
CA ARG A 12 21.77 5.04 2.18
C ARG A 12 22.84 6.07 1.84
N ARG A 13 22.81 6.66 0.66
CA ARG A 13 23.80 7.67 0.23
C ARG A 13 23.87 8.90 1.12
N THR A 14 22.78 9.26 1.78
CA THR A 14 22.76 10.26 2.84
C THR A 14 23.79 9.97 3.94
N GLN A 15 24.19 8.69 4.11
CA GLN A 15 25.12 8.20 5.11
C GLN A 15 26.57 8.07 4.62
N THR A 16 26.89 8.44 3.38
CA THR A 16 28.22 8.26 2.76
C THR A 16 29.37 8.77 3.65
N VAL A 17 29.19 9.95 4.28
CA VAL A 17 30.21 10.57 5.14
C VAL A 17 30.49 9.70 6.38
N ALA A 18 29.45 9.09 6.95
CA ALA A 18 29.57 8.23 8.13
C ALA A 18 30.11 6.83 7.79
N VAL A 19 29.79 6.29 6.62
CA VAL A 19 30.19 4.95 6.18
C VAL A 19 31.64 4.90 5.69
N ARG A 20 32.12 5.94 5.00
CA ARG A 20 33.46 6.00 4.38
C ARG A 20 34.62 5.67 5.33
N PRO A 21 34.68 6.17 6.58
CA PRO A 21 35.75 5.81 7.51
C PRO A 21 35.81 4.32 7.87
N VAL A 22 34.62 3.68 7.95
CA VAL A 22 34.49 2.25 8.23
C VAL A 22 35.00 1.42 7.04
N VAL A 23 34.60 1.79 5.82
CA VAL A 23 35.10 1.15 4.59
C VAL A 23 36.63 1.26 4.51
N ALA A 24 37.17 2.45 4.71
CA ALA A 24 38.65 2.66 4.69
C ALA A 24 39.38 1.81 5.74
N ALA A 25 38.81 1.59 6.92
CA ALA A 25 39.38 0.72 7.94
C ALA A 25 39.36 -0.77 7.52
N LEU A 26 38.25 -1.23 6.91
CA LEU A 26 38.15 -2.59 6.36
C LEU A 26 39.17 -2.85 5.28
N GLU A 27 39.35 -1.91 4.34
CA GLU A 27 40.33 -2.00 3.26
C GLU A 27 41.78 -2.05 3.78
N ARG A 28 42.11 -1.22 4.79
CA ARG A 28 43.44 -1.28 5.46
C ARG A 28 43.71 -2.63 6.13
N CYS A 29 42.65 -3.32 6.56
CA CYS A 29 42.72 -4.67 7.12
C CYS A 29 42.80 -5.78 6.05
N GLY A 30 42.86 -5.45 4.76
CA GLY A 30 42.97 -6.41 3.66
C GLY A 30 41.62 -7.07 3.29
N ILE A 31 40.52 -6.39 3.51
CA ILE A 31 39.17 -6.76 3.05
C ILE A 31 38.86 -5.90 1.82
N ASP A 32 38.53 -6.52 0.70
CA ASP A 32 38.13 -5.80 -0.50
C ASP A 32 36.64 -5.40 -0.34
N CYS A 33 36.34 -4.08 -0.36
CA CYS A 33 35.01 -3.58 -0.17
C CYS A 33 34.39 -3.16 -1.52
N PHE A 34 33.19 -3.71 -1.84
CA PHE A 34 32.34 -3.14 -2.88
C PHE A 34 31.49 -2.02 -2.25
N PHE A 35 31.85 -0.80 -2.57
CA PHE A 35 31.26 0.41 -2.03
C PHE A 35 30.84 1.32 -3.18
N ASP A 36 29.58 1.22 -3.61
CA ASP A 36 29.05 1.98 -4.74
C ASP A 36 28.85 3.46 -4.35
N GLN A 37 29.44 4.36 -5.12
CA GLN A 37 29.36 5.81 -4.94
C GLN A 37 28.64 6.52 -6.09
N ASP A 38 28.26 5.80 -7.16
CA ASP A 38 27.65 6.39 -8.33
C ASP A 38 26.18 6.79 -8.06
N ASP A 39 25.74 7.90 -8.66
CA ASP A 39 24.36 8.32 -8.57
C ASP A 39 23.46 7.42 -9.44
N ILE A 40 22.65 6.60 -8.77
CA ILE A 40 21.64 5.76 -9.43
C ILE A 40 20.37 6.59 -9.56
N ASP A 41 19.89 6.75 -10.80
CA ASP A 41 18.56 7.32 -11.02
C ASP A 41 17.50 6.53 -10.22
N PRO A 42 16.71 7.18 -9.36
CA PRO A 42 15.68 6.51 -8.58
C PRO A 42 14.64 5.74 -9.42
N LEU A 43 14.46 6.09 -10.69
CA LEU A 43 13.54 5.42 -11.62
C LEU A 43 14.22 4.31 -12.44
N ALA A 44 15.56 4.24 -12.44
CA ALA A 44 16.28 3.21 -13.16
C ALA A 44 16.05 1.81 -12.58
N ASP A 45 16.24 0.81 -13.42
CA ASP A 45 16.33 -0.57 -12.98
C ASP A 45 17.55 -0.77 -12.08
N PHE A 46 17.45 -1.79 -11.21
CA PHE A 46 18.54 -2.16 -10.31
C PHE A 46 19.82 -2.44 -11.12
N PRO A 47 20.92 -1.66 -10.94
CA PRO A 47 22.06 -1.67 -11.83
C PRO A 47 22.77 -3.02 -11.87
N GLU A 48 23.21 -3.41 -13.06
CA GLU A 48 23.87 -4.71 -13.26
C GLU A 48 25.21 -4.80 -12.52
N HIS A 49 25.99 -3.73 -12.48
CA HIS A 49 27.27 -3.71 -11.73
C HIS A 49 27.07 -3.90 -10.22
N VAL A 50 25.97 -3.36 -9.65
CA VAL A 50 25.60 -3.57 -8.24
C VAL A 50 25.23 -5.03 -8.01
N ARG A 51 24.46 -5.64 -8.93
CA ARG A 51 24.13 -7.08 -8.87
C ARG A 51 25.39 -7.93 -8.85
N GLN A 52 26.30 -7.67 -9.79
CA GLN A 52 27.58 -8.37 -9.89
C GLN A 52 28.44 -8.16 -8.63
N GLY A 53 28.45 -6.96 -8.07
CA GLY A 53 29.13 -6.65 -6.81
C GLY A 53 28.61 -7.48 -5.64
N ILE A 54 27.27 -7.62 -5.51
CA ILE A 54 26.66 -8.47 -4.49
C ILE A 54 27.03 -9.94 -4.73
N ASP A 55 26.87 -10.41 -5.95
CA ASP A 55 27.08 -11.81 -6.33
C ASP A 55 28.52 -12.26 -6.09
N ALA A 56 29.50 -11.38 -6.37
CA ALA A 56 30.92 -11.64 -6.20
C ALA A 56 31.40 -11.49 -4.75
N SER A 57 30.63 -10.90 -3.87
CA SER A 57 30.99 -10.69 -2.47
C SER A 57 30.75 -11.93 -1.61
N HIS A 58 31.62 -12.14 -0.59
CA HIS A 58 31.49 -13.26 0.34
C HIS A 58 30.44 -13.00 1.44
N ALA A 59 30.23 -11.71 1.78
CA ALA A 59 29.24 -11.28 2.75
C ALA A 59 28.72 -9.87 2.41
N MET A 60 27.66 -9.46 3.07
CA MET A 60 27.11 -8.12 3.01
C MET A 60 27.11 -7.47 4.39
N LEU A 61 27.53 -6.22 4.46
CA LEU A 61 27.38 -5.33 5.61
C LEU A 61 26.33 -4.28 5.28
N VAL A 62 25.25 -4.27 6.05
CA VAL A 62 24.12 -3.35 5.90
C VAL A 62 24.27 -2.24 6.93
N TRP A 63 24.48 -1.02 6.48
CA TRP A 63 24.38 0.18 7.31
C TRP A 63 22.91 0.60 7.40
N TRP A 64 22.23 0.13 8.43
CA TRP A 64 20.77 0.30 8.56
C TRP A 64 20.43 1.56 9.36
N SER A 65 20.47 2.72 8.69
CA SER A 65 19.97 3.98 9.22
C SER A 65 18.44 4.04 9.20
N THR A 66 17.85 5.01 9.90
CA THR A 66 16.38 5.19 9.94
C THR A 66 15.73 5.33 8.56
N ASP A 67 16.45 5.90 7.58
CA ASP A 67 16.01 6.08 6.20
C ASP A 67 16.39 4.92 5.25
N TYR A 68 17.07 3.89 5.74
CA TYR A 68 17.46 2.73 4.91
C TYR A 68 16.24 2.00 4.34
N GLY A 69 15.21 1.83 5.16
CA GLY A 69 13.96 1.16 4.79
C GLY A 69 13.13 1.88 3.72
N ASP A 70 13.41 3.15 3.48
CA ASP A 70 12.74 3.98 2.48
C ASP A 70 13.38 3.86 1.09
N SER A 71 14.49 3.13 0.97
CA SER A 71 15.20 2.93 -0.29
C SER A 71 14.92 1.57 -0.90
N ASP A 72 14.19 1.53 -2.00
CA ASP A 72 13.97 0.27 -2.73
C ASP A 72 15.25 -0.33 -3.29
N HIS A 73 16.25 0.49 -3.66
CA HIS A 73 17.56 -0.01 -4.08
C HIS A 73 18.26 -0.75 -2.93
N CYS A 74 18.35 -0.14 -1.75
CA CYS A 74 18.93 -0.79 -0.58
C CYS A 74 18.17 -2.07 -0.20
N LEU A 75 16.84 -2.04 -0.27
CA LEU A 75 16.01 -3.22 0.01
C LEU A 75 16.13 -4.30 -1.09
N ALA A 76 16.38 -3.91 -2.34
CA ALA A 76 16.65 -4.85 -3.42
C ALA A 76 18.05 -5.50 -3.26
N GLU A 77 19.06 -4.74 -2.86
CA GLU A 77 20.39 -5.25 -2.50
C GLU A 77 20.28 -6.28 -1.38
N LEU A 78 19.64 -5.91 -0.28
CA LEU A 78 19.43 -6.80 0.87
C LEU A 78 18.69 -8.08 0.47
N ARG A 79 17.60 -7.96 -0.29
CA ARG A 79 16.81 -9.12 -0.73
C ARG A 79 17.62 -10.05 -1.62
N ARG A 80 18.45 -9.53 -2.55
CA ARG A 80 19.33 -10.33 -3.38
C ARG A 80 20.36 -11.07 -2.55
N ALA A 81 21.07 -10.37 -1.66
CA ALA A 81 22.03 -10.99 -0.75
C ALA A 81 21.37 -12.02 0.16
N TRP A 82 20.17 -11.74 0.65
CA TRP A 82 19.40 -12.68 1.47
C TRP A 82 19.08 -13.97 0.70
N GLN A 83 18.62 -13.86 -0.55
CA GLN A 83 18.32 -15.01 -1.39
C GLN A 83 19.56 -15.92 -1.58
N HIS A 84 20.71 -15.32 -1.84
CA HIS A 84 21.98 -16.06 -1.97
C HIS A 84 22.46 -16.65 -0.64
N ALA A 85 22.46 -15.86 0.44
CA ALA A 85 22.84 -16.34 1.77
C ALA A 85 21.98 -17.52 2.22
N ARG A 86 20.67 -17.48 1.93
CA ARG A 86 19.72 -18.54 2.28
C ARG A 86 19.94 -19.82 1.49
N ARG A 87 20.44 -19.74 0.26
CA ARG A 87 20.85 -20.92 -0.51
C ARG A 87 22.05 -21.61 0.12
N CYS A 88 22.96 -20.84 0.71
CA CYS A 88 24.18 -21.36 1.32
C CYS A 88 23.97 -21.92 2.74
N SER A 89 23.04 -21.35 3.51
CA SER A 89 22.86 -21.67 4.93
C SER A 89 21.43 -21.40 5.42
N SER A 90 21.01 -22.18 6.42
CA SER A 90 19.80 -21.87 7.20
C SER A 90 19.98 -20.61 8.06
N ASP A 91 21.19 -20.20 8.36
CA ASP A 91 21.55 -18.98 9.10
C ASP A 91 22.07 -17.90 8.17
N VAL A 92 21.19 -17.00 7.73
CA VAL A 92 21.55 -15.87 6.86
C VAL A 92 22.52 -14.89 7.55
N GLY A 93 22.49 -14.80 8.87
CA GLY A 93 23.37 -13.93 9.65
C GLY A 93 24.85 -14.38 9.65
N ARG A 94 25.19 -15.52 9.05
CA ARG A 94 26.59 -15.86 8.73
C ARG A 94 27.17 -14.94 7.66
N ARG A 95 26.34 -14.48 6.71
CA ARG A 95 26.78 -13.72 5.53
C ARG A 95 26.18 -12.32 5.42
N ILE A 96 25.15 -12.00 6.20
CA ILE A 96 24.56 -10.65 6.23
C ILE A 96 24.66 -10.10 7.65
N TRP A 97 25.35 -8.99 7.78
CA TRP A 97 25.58 -8.33 9.05
C TRP A 97 24.94 -6.96 9.06
N VAL A 98 24.17 -6.67 10.09
CA VAL A 98 23.51 -5.37 10.24
C VAL A 98 24.31 -4.51 11.21
N LEU A 99 24.72 -3.35 10.72
CA LEU A 99 25.36 -2.30 11.49
C LEU A 99 24.31 -1.22 11.73
N ASN A 100 23.96 -1.03 13.01
CA ASN A 100 22.95 -0.06 13.42
C ASN A 100 23.62 1.21 13.92
N PRO A 101 23.50 2.34 13.18
CA PRO A 101 24.05 3.63 13.62
C PRO A 101 23.19 4.31 14.71
N GLU A 102 21.97 3.82 14.94
CA GLU A 102 21.03 4.40 15.88
C GLU A 102 21.10 3.71 17.24
N LYS A 103 20.61 4.39 18.28
CA LYS A 103 20.55 3.81 19.65
C LYS A 103 19.46 2.75 19.78
N GLU A 104 18.40 2.87 19.00
CA GLU A 104 17.23 1.99 19.03
C GLU A 104 17.19 1.15 17.75
N GLY A 105 16.55 -0.02 17.80
CA GLY A 105 16.52 -0.96 16.68
C GLY A 105 15.12 -1.16 16.07
N HIS A 106 14.10 -0.42 16.48
CA HIS A 106 12.71 -0.61 16.03
C HIS A 106 12.49 -0.28 14.53
N HIS A 107 13.38 0.51 13.92
CA HIS A 107 13.35 0.82 12.49
C HIS A 107 13.89 -0.34 11.63
N ILE A 108 14.54 -1.33 12.23
CA ILE A 108 15.08 -2.49 11.52
C ILE A 108 14.02 -3.59 11.47
N PHE A 109 13.53 -3.92 10.28
CA PHE A 109 12.44 -4.88 10.08
C PHE A 109 12.86 -6.11 9.25
N ALA A 110 14.06 -6.62 9.43
CA ALA A 110 14.53 -7.84 8.80
C ALA A 110 14.57 -9.00 9.81
N GLY A 111 13.44 -9.69 10.01
CA GLY A 111 13.17 -10.62 11.11
C GLY A 111 14.29 -11.60 11.47
N GLU A 112 14.80 -12.37 10.51
CA GLU A 112 15.91 -13.31 10.76
C GLU A 112 17.22 -12.61 11.16
N LEU A 113 17.41 -11.35 10.72
CA LEU A 113 18.59 -10.55 11.07
C LEU A 113 18.44 -9.86 12.44
N ASN A 114 17.20 -9.63 12.90
CA ASN A 114 16.90 -9.02 14.20
C ASN A 114 17.17 -9.97 15.38
N ALA A 115 17.25 -11.28 15.14
CA ALA A 115 17.51 -12.26 16.18
C ALA A 115 18.94 -12.20 16.74
N LYS A 116 19.82 -11.41 16.12
CA LYS A 116 21.24 -11.27 16.51
C LYS A 116 21.52 -9.83 16.94
N ASN A 117 22.45 -9.69 17.89
CA ASN A 117 22.93 -8.37 18.31
C ASN A 117 23.48 -7.63 17.08
N PHE A 118 22.96 -6.45 16.81
CA PHE A 118 23.46 -5.58 15.75
C PHE A 118 24.91 -5.18 16.04
N LEU A 119 25.69 -5.03 14.98
CA LEU A 119 26.98 -4.36 15.09
C LEU A 119 26.75 -2.86 15.33
N VAL A 120 27.58 -2.26 16.17
CA VAL A 120 27.57 -0.83 16.41
C VAL A 120 28.69 -0.19 15.58
N PRO A 121 28.46 0.96 14.91
CA PRO A 121 29.52 1.66 14.24
C PRO A 121 30.66 1.98 15.20
N PRO A 122 31.92 1.71 14.81
CA PRO A 122 33.06 2.08 15.63
C PRO A 122 33.25 3.61 15.67
N ALA A 123 33.74 4.13 16.77
CA ALA A 123 34.32 5.46 16.79
C ALA A 123 35.54 5.52 15.82
N ALA A 124 35.83 6.68 15.24
CA ALA A 124 36.89 6.81 14.25
C ALA A 124 38.27 6.29 14.74
N ALA A 125 38.59 6.45 16.01
CA ALA A 125 39.79 5.95 16.64
C ALA A 125 39.84 4.42 16.82
N GLU A 126 38.68 3.76 16.80
CA GLU A 126 38.54 2.32 17.04
C GLU A 126 38.26 1.53 15.77
N ALA A 127 38.11 2.22 14.63
CA ALA A 127 37.68 1.62 13.37
C ALA A 127 38.59 0.50 12.88
N ASP A 128 39.91 0.65 13.02
CA ASP A 128 40.88 -0.37 12.59
C ASP A 128 40.82 -1.62 13.48
N ALA A 129 40.70 -1.45 14.80
CA ALA A 129 40.58 -2.58 15.73
C ALA A 129 39.25 -3.33 15.50
N TRP A 130 38.16 -2.59 15.25
CA TRP A 130 36.88 -3.15 14.90
C TRP A 130 36.92 -3.96 13.59
N ALA A 131 37.57 -3.40 12.54
CA ALA A 131 37.72 -4.07 11.25
C ALA A 131 38.58 -5.35 11.37
N GLN A 132 39.64 -5.32 12.19
CA GLN A 132 40.45 -6.51 12.51
C GLN A 132 39.62 -7.59 13.19
N GLY A 133 38.65 -7.22 14.03
CA GLY A 133 37.73 -8.17 14.67
C GLY A 133 36.74 -8.86 13.70
N LEU A 134 36.41 -8.24 12.56
CA LEU A 134 35.58 -8.84 11.52
C LEU A 134 36.33 -9.75 10.56
N ARG A 135 37.63 -9.51 10.37
CA ARG A 135 38.47 -10.26 9.43
C ARG A 135 38.40 -11.79 9.59
N PRO A 136 38.48 -12.39 10.78
CA PRO A 136 38.37 -13.84 10.94
C PRO A 136 37.05 -14.41 10.45
N ARG A 137 35.94 -13.66 10.66
CA ARG A 137 34.61 -14.07 10.20
C ARG A 137 34.54 -14.12 8.68
N LEU A 138 35.11 -13.12 7.98
CA LEU A 138 35.17 -13.09 6.52
C LEU A 138 36.10 -14.16 5.95
N HIS A 139 37.27 -14.35 6.57
CA HIS A 139 38.21 -15.41 6.15
C HIS A 139 37.60 -16.80 6.26
N ALA A 140 36.73 -17.06 7.25
CA ALA A 140 36.02 -18.32 7.39
C ALA A 140 35.03 -18.60 6.25
N LEU A 141 34.63 -17.57 5.48
CA LEU A 141 33.73 -17.71 4.33
C LEU A 141 34.48 -17.99 3.01
N LEU A 142 35.79 -17.74 2.92
CA LEU A 142 36.55 -17.95 1.69
C LEU A 142 36.41 -19.37 1.10
N PRO A 143 36.47 -20.46 1.89
CA PRO A 143 36.28 -21.82 1.36
C PRO A 143 34.86 -22.07 0.85
N GLU A 144 33.86 -21.31 1.33
CA GLU A 144 32.47 -21.43 0.96
C GLU A 144 32.15 -20.67 -0.34
N GLY A 145 33.08 -19.83 -0.83
CA GLY A 145 32.91 -19.02 -2.04
C GLY A 145 32.01 -17.79 -1.85
N PRO A 146 31.77 -17.02 -2.94
CA PRO A 146 30.96 -15.82 -2.94
C PRO A 146 29.47 -16.12 -2.70
N LEU A 147 28.66 -15.08 -2.49
CA LEU A 147 27.22 -15.18 -2.23
C LEU A 147 26.48 -15.93 -3.35
N ALA A 148 26.80 -15.67 -4.61
CA ALA A 148 26.18 -16.33 -5.77
C ALA A 148 26.89 -17.61 -6.19
N ASP A 149 27.48 -18.37 -5.28
CA ASP A 149 28.07 -19.66 -5.62
C ASP A 149 27.01 -20.66 -6.09
N GLU A 150 27.14 -21.15 -7.33
CA GLU A 150 26.24 -22.14 -7.93
C GLU A 150 26.28 -23.50 -7.21
N ARG A 151 27.31 -23.75 -6.39
CA ARG A 151 27.44 -24.96 -5.57
C ARG A 151 26.56 -24.96 -4.32
N ALA A 152 25.81 -23.86 -4.09
CA ALA A 152 24.92 -23.71 -2.93
C ALA A 152 23.81 -24.78 -2.95
N ALA A 153 23.77 -25.58 -1.88
CA ALA A 153 23.06 -26.87 -1.86
C ALA A 153 21.58 -26.81 -1.46
N LEU A 154 21.05 -25.68 -1.00
CA LEU A 154 19.64 -25.63 -0.58
C LEU A 154 18.72 -25.41 -1.79
N VAL A 155 18.02 -26.45 -2.16
CA VAL A 155 16.98 -26.40 -3.21
C VAL A 155 15.71 -25.77 -2.59
N PRO A 156 15.06 -24.81 -3.26
CA PRO A 156 13.77 -24.32 -2.81
C PRO A 156 12.74 -25.45 -2.80
N GLY A 157 11.85 -25.43 -1.82
CA GLY A 157 10.72 -26.36 -1.81
C GLY A 157 9.82 -26.18 -3.02
N ALA A 158 9.09 -27.20 -3.37
CA ALA A 158 8.18 -27.17 -4.53
C ALA A 158 7.14 -26.06 -4.39
N LEU A 159 6.95 -25.29 -5.48
CA LEU A 159 5.89 -24.28 -5.59
C LEU A 159 4.62 -24.95 -6.13
N ARG A 160 3.63 -25.18 -5.25
CA ARG A 160 2.37 -25.84 -5.62
C ARG A 160 1.28 -24.80 -5.82
N ASN A 161 0.77 -24.73 -7.03
CA ASN A 161 -0.31 -23.82 -7.45
C ASN A 161 0.01 -22.33 -7.27
N VAL A 162 1.28 -21.95 -7.09
CA VAL A 162 1.70 -20.56 -6.90
C VAL A 162 1.64 -19.79 -8.22
N PRO A 163 0.92 -18.66 -8.30
CA PRO A 163 0.89 -17.85 -9.51
C PRO A 163 2.29 -17.30 -9.85
N THR A 164 2.57 -17.15 -11.14
CA THR A 164 3.78 -16.45 -11.58
C THR A 164 3.63 -14.96 -11.30
N PRO A 165 4.58 -14.32 -10.60
CA PRO A 165 4.51 -12.89 -10.35
C PRO A 165 4.50 -12.08 -11.63
N ASN A 166 3.81 -10.96 -11.62
CA ASN A 166 3.78 -10.03 -12.75
C ASN A 166 5.19 -9.53 -13.08
N ALA A 167 5.59 -9.63 -14.35
CA ALA A 167 6.91 -9.16 -14.81
C ALA A 167 7.15 -7.66 -14.60
N ARG A 168 6.06 -6.87 -14.49
CA ARG A 168 6.10 -5.43 -14.19
C ARG A 168 5.96 -5.11 -12.70
N PHE A 169 6.04 -6.11 -11.81
CA PHE A 169 6.02 -5.86 -10.36
C PHE A 169 7.07 -4.82 -9.98
N SER A 170 6.64 -3.76 -9.32
CA SER A 170 7.51 -2.64 -8.94
C SER A 170 7.26 -2.21 -7.50
N GLY A 171 8.31 -1.81 -6.81
CA GLY A 171 8.26 -1.38 -5.42
C GLY A 171 7.97 -2.52 -4.44
N ARG A 172 7.36 -2.16 -3.30
CA ARG A 172 6.92 -3.10 -2.25
C ARG A 172 8.06 -3.87 -1.55
N GLY A 173 9.32 -3.48 -1.75
CA GLY A 173 10.48 -4.14 -1.13
C GLY A 173 10.37 -4.20 0.39
N ALA A 174 9.97 -3.08 1.02
CA ALA A 174 9.72 -3.00 2.46
C ALA A 174 8.58 -3.93 2.91
N THR A 175 7.47 -3.97 2.16
CA THR A 175 6.33 -4.86 2.46
C THR A 175 6.74 -6.32 2.43
N LEU A 176 7.51 -6.76 1.42
CA LEU A 176 8.01 -8.14 1.31
C LEU A 176 8.88 -8.53 2.52
N LEU A 177 9.79 -7.64 2.94
CA LEU A 177 10.64 -7.87 4.11
C LEU A 177 9.87 -7.83 5.43
N ARG A 178 8.85 -6.94 5.57
CA ARG A 178 7.98 -6.92 6.75
C ARG A 178 7.14 -8.20 6.86
N ILE A 179 6.59 -8.70 5.76
CA ILE A 179 5.91 -10.01 5.72
C ILE A 179 6.87 -11.10 6.19
N HIS A 180 8.10 -11.12 5.66
CA HIS A 180 9.11 -12.10 6.05
C HIS A 180 9.43 -12.01 7.55
N SER A 181 9.65 -10.81 8.08
CA SER A 181 9.91 -10.57 9.49
C SER A 181 8.80 -11.07 10.42
N LYS A 182 7.54 -10.92 9.99
CA LYS A 182 6.37 -11.37 10.76
C LYS A 182 6.17 -12.87 10.69
N LEU A 183 6.57 -13.51 9.59
CA LEU A 183 6.55 -14.98 9.45
C LEU A 183 7.74 -15.65 10.13
N PHE A 184 8.86 -14.91 10.29
CA PHE A 184 10.06 -15.35 11.01
C PHE A 184 10.41 -14.35 12.12
N PRO A 185 9.57 -14.24 13.17
CA PRO A 185 9.85 -13.34 14.28
C PRO A 185 11.15 -13.77 15.00
N PRO A 186 11.92 -12.82 15.54
CA PRO A 186 13.11 -13.14 16.33
C PRO A 186 12.69 -14.00 17.54
N GLN A 187 13.38 -15.12 17.70
CA GLN A 187 13.11 -16.05 18.80
C GLN A 187 13.62 -15.44 20.12
N ILE A 188 12.75 -14.78 20.86
CA ILE A 188 12.94 -14.50 22.27
C ILE A 188 12.02 -15.48 23.02
N GLY A 189 12.59 -16.62 23.41
CA GLY A 189 12.00 -17.59 24.33
C GLY A 189 10.62 -18.13 23.96
N ALA A 190 10.57 -19.33 23.40
CA ALA A 190 9.46 -20.19 23.01
C ALA A 190 9.12 -20.15 21.51
N GLN A 191 9.10 -21.34 20.97
CA GLN A 191 8.73 -21.74 19.63
C GLN A 191 7.63 -20.86 19.03
N ALA A 192 7.96 -20.00 18.07
CA ALA A 192 6.98 -19.35 17.21
C ALA A 192 6.40 -20.41 16.25
N SER A 193 5.63 -21.35 16.79
CA SER A 193 4.89 -22.34 16.01
C SER A 193 3.76 -21.63 15.27
N GLY A 194 3.70 -21.75 13.94
CA GLY A 194 2.55 -21.35 13.16
C GLY A 194 2.36 -19.83 13.00
N ALA A 195 3.43 -19.03 12.83
CA ALA A 195 3.30 -17.61 12.56
C ALA A 195 2.38 -17.36 11.37
N SER A 196 1.41 -16.45 11.54
CA SER A 196 0.37 -16.16 10.55
C SER A 196 0.29 -14.67 10.30
N VAL A 197 0.32 -14.27 9.03
CA VAL A 197 0.24 -12.87 8.59
C VAL A 197 -1.08 -12.63 7.86
N TRP A 198 -1.75 -11.54 8.22
CA TRP A 198 -2.97 -11.03 7.63
C TRP A 198 -2.63 -9.87 6.69
N LEU A 199 -2.46 -10.16 5.40
CA LEU A 199 -2.21 -9.16 4.37
C LEU A 199 -3.55 -8.63 3.85
N HIS A 200 -3.90 -7.41 4.23
CA HIS A 200 -5.17 -6.80 3.84
C HIS A 200 -4.99 -5.44 3.18
N GLY A 201 -6.06 -4.90 2.64
CA GLY A 201 -6.11 -3.59 2.00
C GLY A 201 -7.16 -3.55 0.91
N MET A 202 -7.32 -2.38 0.32
CA MET A 202 -8.30 -2.10 -0.73
C MET A 202 -8.21 -3.07 -1.92
N GLY A 203 -9.33 -3.24 -2.63
CA GLY A 203 -9.34 -4.00 -3.89
C GLY A 203 -8.34 -3.40 -4.89
N GLY A 204 -7.65 -4.25 -5.66
CA GLY A 204 -6.78 -3.77 -6.75
C GLY A 204 -5.41 -3.20 -6.35
N LEU A 205 -5.02 -3.23 -5.07
CA LEU A 205 -3.68 -2.81 -4.63
C LEU A 205 -2.58 -3.83 -4.92
N GLY A 206 -2.95 -5.05 -5.35
CA GLY A 206 -1.99 -6.09 -5.70
C GLY A 206 -1.61 -7.03 -4.55
N LYS A 207 -2.50 -7.30 -3.59
CA LYS A 207 -2.25 -8.24 -2.47
C LYS A 207 -1.82 -9.61 -2.94
N THR A 208 -2.55 -10.20 -3.89
CA THR A 208 -2.23 -11.49 -4.53
C THR A 208 -0.85 -11.44 -5.20
N GLU A 209 -0.52 -10.34 -5.90
CA GLU A 209 0.78 -10.14 -6.54
C GLU A 209 1.92 -10.04 -5.52
N VAL A 210 1.70 -9.33 -4.40
CA VAL A 210 2.66 -9.26 -3.28
C VAL A 210 2.89 -10.63 -2.67
N ALA A 211 1.82 -11.38 -2.42
CA ALA A 211 1.92 -12.74 -1.87
C ALA A 211 2.63 -13.70 -2.84
N ALA A 212 2.34 -13.62 -4.14
CA ALA A 212 3.01 -14.42 -5.17
C ALA A 212 4.50 -14.05 -5.27
N LYS A 213 4.82 -12.75 -5.31
CA LYS A 213 6.19 -12.27 -5.32
C LYS A 213 6.96 -12.70 -4.08
N TYR A 214 6.33 -12.61 -2.91
CA TYR A 214 6.91 -13.11 -1.67
C TYR A 214 7.19 -14.60 -1.74
N ALA A 215 6.23 -15.41 -2.18
CA ALA A 215 6.36 -16.85 -2.32
C ALA A 215 7.54 -17.26 -3.21
N HIS A 216 7.76 -16.54 -4.32
CA HIS A 216 8.89 -16.80 -5.22
C HIS A 216 10.22 -16.29 -4.66
N ASP A 217 10.27 -15.06 -4.16
CA ASP A 217 11.51 -14.44 -3.70
C ASP A 217 12.08 -15.13 -2.44
N PHE A 218 11.19 -15.65 -1.58
CA PHE A 218 11.56 -16.28 -0.30
C PHE A 218 11.38 -17.81 -0.28
N ALA A 219 11.24 -18.45 -1.46
CA ALA A 219 11.04 -19.91 -1.56
C ALA A 219 12.10 -20.73 -0.80
N HIS A 220 13.36 -20.25 -0.75
CA HIS A 220 14.44 -20.93 -0.06
C HIS A 220 14.31 -20.93 1.49
N ALA A 221 13.44 -20.09 2.06
CA ALA A 221 13.08 -20.17 3.47
C ALA A 221 12.13 -21.34 3.80
N TYR A 222 11.57 -21.97 2.76
CA TYR A 222 10.51 -22.97 2.87
C TYR A 222 10.91 -24.28 2.20
N PRO A 223 11.89 -25.03 2.72
CA PRO A 223 12.32 -26.30 2.13
C PRO A 223 11.21 -27.34 2.09
N GLY A 224 10.18 -27.23 2.95
CA GLY A 224 8.97 -28.07 2.92
C GLY A 224 7.99 -27.72 1.81
N GLY A 225 8.22 -26.63 1.05
CA GLY A 225 7.41 -26.19 -0.06
C GLY A 225 6.53 -24.99 0.21
N VAL A 226 5.94 -24.47 -0.86
CA VAL A 226 4.94 -23.40 -0.85
C VAL A 226 3.63 -23.94 -1.40
N PHE A 227 2.56 -23.77 -0.64
CA PHE A 227 1.22 -24.28 -0.95
C PHE A 227 0.26 -23.11 -1.10
N TRP A 228 -0.35 -22.96 -2.27
CA TRP A 228 -1.22 -21.84 -2.61
C TRP A 228 -2.67 -22.29 -2.72
N LEU A 229 -3.50 -21.86 -1.77
CA LEU A 229 -4.93 -22.12 -1.72
C LEU A 229 -5.67 -20.85 -2.16
N SER A 230 -6.39 -20.92 -3.27
CA SER A 230 -7.18 -19.81 -3.78
C SER A 230 -8.64 -19.95 -3.38
N PHE A 231 -9.20 -18.90 -2.77
CA PHE A 231 -10.61 -18.78 -2.44
C PHE A 231 -11.37 -17.93 -3.49
N ALA A 232 -10.84 -17.84 -4.71
CA ALA A 232 -11.53 -17.18 -5.82
C ALA A 232 -12.80 -17.93 -6.22
N GLY A 233 -13.85 -17.18 -6.60
CA GLY A 233 -15.10 -17.77 -7.13
C GLY A 233 -16.23 -17.90 -6.12
N PHE A 234 -16.08 -17.38 -4.90
CA PHE A 234 -17.21 -17.26 -3.97
C PHE A 234 -18.10 -16.08 -4.36
N GLU A 235 -19.42 -16.30 -4.31
CA GLU A 235 -20.40 -15.23 -4.57
C GLU A 235 -20.26 -14.13 -3.50
N PRO A 236 -20.06 -12.88 -3.92
CA PRO A 236 -19.98 -11.76 -2.99
C PRO A 236 -21.33 -11.52 -2.31
N GLY A 237 -21.26 -11.18 -1.04
CA GLY A 237 -22.47 -10.79 -0.29
C GLY A 237 -23.26 -11.95 0.32
N VAL A 238 -22.86 -13.19 0.08
CA VAL A 238 -23.45 -14.35 0.76
C VAL A 238 -22.62 -14.65 2.01
N PRO A 239 -23.19 -14.55 3.24
CA PRO A 239 -22.49 -14.96 4.45
C PRO A 239 -22.07 -16.42 4.34
N LEU A 240 -20.80 -16.71 4.60
CA LEU A 240 -20.34 -18.08 4.71
C LEU A 240 -20.80 -18.66 6.05
N ASP A 241 -21.75 -19.59 6.01
CA ASP A 241 -22.01 -20.45 7.14
C ASP A 241 -20.87 -21.49 7.29
N PRO A 242 -20.79 -22.22 8.40
CA PRO A 242 -19.70 -23.19 8.63
C PRO A 242 -19.60 -24.26 7.55
N GLU A 243 -20.70 -24.73 6.98
CA GLU A 243 -20.71 -25.76 5.95
C GLU A 243 -20.18 -25.20 4.62
N ALA A 244 -20.63 -24.02 4.22
CA ALA A 244 -20.10 -23.31 3.04
C ALA A 244 -18.61 -23.01 3.19
N ALA A 245 -18.14 -22.67 4.39
CA ALA A 245 -16.73 -22.43 4.67
C ALA A 245 -15.88 -23.71 4.52
N GLU A 246 -16.36 -24.85 4.98
CA GLU A 246 -15.70 -26.14 4.81
C GLU A 246 -15.64 -26.56 3.33
N ILE A 247 -16.72 -26.39 2.60
CA ILE A 247 -16.78 -26.64 1.14
C ILE A 247 -15.77 -25.76 0.41
N ALA A 248 -15.68 -24.48 0.81
CA ALA A 248 -14.72 -23.53 0.27
C ALA A 248 -13.27 -24.00 0.42
N ALA A 249 -12.91 -24.36 1.64
CA ALA A 249 -11.58 -24.83 1.98
C ALA A 249 -11.23 -26.17 1.29
N TYR A 250 -12.21 -27.08 1.19
CA TYR A 250 -12.04 -28.32 0.46
C TYR A 250 -11.76 -28.09 -1.03
N ARG A 251 -12.52 -27.23 -1.69
CA ARG A 251 -12.30 -26.85 -3.10
C ARG A 251 -10.92 -26.21 -3.31
N ALA A 252 -10.47 -25.38 -2.37
CA ALA A 252 -9.13 -24.80 -2.43
C ALA A 252 -8.04 -25.88 -2.34
N LEU A 253 -8.22 -26.94 -1.52
CA LEU A 253 -7.32 -28.09 -1.49
C LEU A 253 -7.40 -28.92 -2.79
N GLU A 254 -8.58 -29.13 -3.35
CA GLU A 254 -8.70 -29.83 -4.64
C GLU A 254 -7.94 -29.08 -5.74
N SER A 255 -8.06 -27.77 -5.80
CA SER A 255 -7.32 -26.91 -6.72
C SER A 255 -5.82 -26.98 -6.50
N LEU A 256 -5.37 -26.99 -5.25
CA LEU A 256 -3.96 -27.09 -4.87
C LEU A 256 -3.30 -28.34 -5.46
N PHE A 257 -3.98 -29.49 -5.40
CA PHE A 257 -3.45 -30.77 -5.86
C PHE A 257 -3.94 -31.19 -7.27
N ALA A 258 -4.61 -30.28 -8.01
CA ALA A 258 -5.21 -30.58 -9.30
C ALA A 258 -4.22 -31.13 -10.34
N ARG A 259 -2.94 -30.75 -10.25
CA ARG A 259 -1.86 -31.25 -11.14
C ARG A 259 -1.17 -32.51 -10.65
N GLU A 260 -1.49 -32.99 -9.46
CA GLU A 260 -0.89 -34.15 -8.78
C GLU A 260 -2.00 -35.18 -8.48
N SER A 261 -2.63 -35.75 -9.50
CA SER A 261 -3.84 -36.59 -9.39
C SER A 261 -3.71 -37.76 -8.41
N ALA A 262 -2.55 -38.41 -8.36
CA ALA A 262 -2.29 -39.51 -7.42
C ALA A 262 -2.24 -39.01 -5.95
N LEU A 263 -1.66 -37.85 -5.72
CA LEU A 263 -1.60 -37.24 -4.41
C LEU A 263 -2.98 -36.70 -3.98
N GLN A 264 -3.71 -36.11 -4.94
CA GLN A 264 -5.09 -35.65 -4.71
C GLN A 264 -5.99 -36.82 -4.30
N ALA A 265 -5.93 -37.94 -5.04
CA ALA A 265 -6.71 -39.18 -4.70
C ALA A 265 -6.34 -39.69 -3.30
N LYS A 266 -5.06 -39.74 -2.96
CA LYS A 266 -4.58 -40.23 -1.66
C LYS A 266 -5.00 -39.34 -0.49
N LEU A 267 -5.01 -38.02 -0.67
CA LEU A 267 -5.21 -37.07 0.44
C LEU A 267 -6.66 -36.59 0.59
N LEU A 268 -7.44 -36.59 -0.51
CA LEU A 268 -8.75 -35.94 -0.54
C LEU A 268 -9.91 -36.93 -0.82
N ARG A 269 -9.63 -38.22 -1.07
CA ARG A 269 -10.66 -39.20 -1.36
C ARG A 269 -10.50 -40.44 -0.50
N ASP A 270 -11.62 -41.14 -0.27
CA ASP A 270 -11.63 -42.45 0.38
C ASP A 270 -11.25 -43.57 -0.59
N ASP A 271 -11.21 -44.83 -0.12
CA ASP A 271 -10.89 -46.01 -0.91
C ASP A 271 -11.89 -46.29 -2.04
N GLU A 272 -13.12 -45.73 -1.96
CA GLU A 272 -14.15 -45.80 -3.00
C GLU A 272 -14.07 -44.62 -4.00
N GLY A 273 -13.12 -43.70 -3.83
CA GLY A 273 -12.93 -42.52 -4.65
C GLY A 273 -13.89 -41.36 -4.36
N LYS A 274 -14.66 -41.43 -3.27
CA LYS A 274 -15.56 -40.35 -2.82
C LYS A 274 -14.77 -39.25 -2.10
N PRO A 275 -15.19 -37.98 -2.20
CA PRO A 275 -14.57 -36.89 -1.46
C PRO A 275 -14.65 -37.13 0.06
N LEU A 276 -13.53 -36.91 0.77
CA LEU A 276 -13.49 -36.89 2.23
C LEU A 276 -14.17 -35.63 2.76
N SER A 277 -14.63 -35.66 4.03
CA SER A 277 -15.01 -34.40 4.70
C SER A 277 -13.79 -33.49 4.85
N TRP A 278 -14.02 -32.18 5.00
CA TRP A 278 -12.96 -31.20 5.24
C TRP A 278 -12.01 -31.61 6.37
N THR A 279 -12.58 -32.01 7.51
CA THR A 279 -11.81 -32.41 8.70
C THR A 279 -10.89 -33.60 8.40
N HIS A 280 -11.37 -34.62 7.68
CA HIS A 280 -10.56 -35.78 7.33
C HIS A 280 -9.51 -35.44 6.26
N ALA A 281 -9.86 -34.67 5.24
CA ALA A 281 -8.92 -34.22 4.22
C ALA A 281 -7.78 -33.40 4.84
N ARG A 282 -8.11 -32.48 5.73
CA ARG A 282 -7.11 -31.66 6.46
C ARG A 282 -6.19 -32.52 7.31
N GLU A 283 -6.70 -33.56 7.99
CA GLU A 283 -5.91 -34.48 8.80
C GLU A 283 -4.98 -35.34 7.93
N GLN A 284 -5.43 -35.79 6.77
CA GLN A 284 -4.58 -36.50 5.80
C GLN A 284 -3.43 -35.59 5.30
N VAL A 285 -3.75 -34.33 4.96
CA VAL A 285 -2.74 -33.35 4.56
C VAL A 285 -1.77 -33.07 5.71
N ARG A 286 -2.26 -32.93 6.94
CA ARG A 286 -1.44 -32.76 8.14
C ARG A 286 -0.46 -33.90 8.33
N THR A 287 -0.95 -35.14 8.22
CA THR A 287 -0.13 -36.35 8.34
C THR A 287 0.91 -36.45 7.24
N TRP A 288 0.52 -36.10 6.01
CA TRP A 288 1.44 -36.07 4.88
C TRP A 288 2.56 -35.03 5.05
N LEU A 289 2.23 -33.81 5.49
CA LEU A 289 3.21 -32.76 5.78
C LEU A 289 4.11 -33.06 6.96
N ALA A 290 3.64 -33.85 7.93
CA ALA A 290 4.40 -34.25 9.10
C ALA A 290 5.35 -35.45 8.85
N GLN A 291 5.31 -36.08 7.68
CA GLN A 291 6.20 -37.22 7.38
C GLN A 291 7.65 -36.77 7.30
N PRO A 292 8.55 -37.31 8.14
CA PRO A 292 9.90 -36.80 8.25
C PRO A 292 10.79 -37.20 7.08
N GLY A 293 11.44 -36.23 6.49
CA GLY A 293 12.69 -36.43 5.76
C GLY A 293 13.89 -36.25 6.69
N GLY A 294 14.02 -37.04 7.75
CA GLY A 294 15.25 -37.19 8.53
C GLY A 294 15.46 -36.25 9.71
N ASP A 295 15.23 -34.93 9.61
CA ASP A 295 15.59 -33.92 10.63
C ASP A 295 14.41 -33.05 11.15
N GLY A 296 13.23 -33.60 11.24
CA GLY A 296 12.01 -32.88 11.62
C GLY A 296 11.24 -32.35 10.39
N THR A 297 10.00 -31.89 10.61
CA THR A 297 9.17 -31.33 9.52
C THR A 297 9.80 -30.03 9.03
N PRO A 298 10.22 -29.92 7.76
CA PRO A 298 10.83 -28.70 7.24
C PRO A 298 9.78 -27.57 7.18
N ALA A 299 10.23 -26.33 7.37
CA ALA A 299 9.37 -25.16 7.28
C ALA A 299 8.72 -25.07 5.88
N TYR A 300 7.42 -24.78 5.85
CA TYR A 300 6.67 -24.55 4.60
C TYR A 300 5.77 -23.32 4.69
N LEU A 301 5.44 -22.74 3.52
CA LEU A 301 4.52 -21.61 3.43
C LEU A 301 3.14 -22.10 2.96
N TRP A 302 2.11 -21.67 3.69
CA TRP A 302 0.71 -21.93 3.40
C TRP A 302 0.00 -20.62 3.07
N VAL A 303 -0.29 -20.38 1.79
CA VAL A 303 -0.91 -19.14 1.32
C VAL A 303 -2.41 -19.36 1.18
N LEU A 304 -3.19 -18.50 1.83
CA LEU A 304 -4.65 -18.43 1.69
C LEU A 304 -4.97 -17.15 0.90
N ASP A 305 -5.18 -17.28 -0.40
CA ASP A 305 -5.36 -16.13 -1.28
C ASP A 305 -6.83 -15.80 -1.50
N ASN A 306 -7.15 -14.50 -1.44
CA ASN A 306 -8.47 -13.93 -1.68
C ASN A 306 -9.56 -14.48 -0.73
N VAL A 307 -9.22 -14.57 0.56
CA VAL A 307 -10.16 -15.02 1.60
C VAL A 307 -11.36 -14.07 1.65
N PRO A 308 -12.61 -14.59 1.58
CA PRO A 308 -13.81 -13.77 1.48
C PRO A 308 -14.10 -12.95 2.75
N LEU A 309 -14.71 -11.76 2.56
CA LEU A 309 -15.08 -10.79 3.61
C LEU A 309 -16.16 -11.26 4.58
N MET A 310 -16.91 -12.31 4.23
CA MET A 310 -18.24 -12.59 4.79
C MET A 310 -18.24 -13.73 5.81
N LEU A 311 -17.17 -13.87 6.58
CA LEU A 311 -17.20 -14.76 7.74
C LEU A 311 -17.90 -14.06 8.91
N PRO A 312 -18.98 -14.64 9.48
CA PRO A 312 -19.58 -14.15 10.71
C PRO A 312 -18.53 -14.01 11.82
N TRP A 313 -18.60 -12.92 12.57
CA TRP A 313 -17.54 -12.59 13.54
C TRP A 313 -17.33 -13.69 14.60
N ASP A 314 -18.40 -14.27 15.10
CA ASP A 314 -18.44 -15.34 16.10
C ASP A 314 -17.83 -16.67 15.60
N LEU A 315 -17.95 -16.96 14.29
CA LEU A 315 -17.42 -18.18 13.68
C LEU A 315 -16.02 -17.99 13.08
N ARG A 316 -15.61 -16.75 12.89
CA ARG A 316 -14.43 -16.37 12.13
C ARG A 316 -13.14 -16.98 12.67
N ALA A 317 -12.91 -16.89 13.98
CA ALA A 317 -11.71 -17.43 14.60
C ALA A 317 -11.61 -18.93 14.40
N GLN A 318 -12.71 -19.67 14.60
CA GLN A 318 -12.77 -21.11 14.43
C GLN A 318 -12.54 -21.56 12.99
N VAL A 319 -13.19 -20.90 12.02
CA VAL A 319 -13.06 -21.21 10.59
C VAL A 319 -11.63 -20.96 10.12
N LEU A 320 -11.08 -19.79 10.46
CA LEU A 320 -9.72 -19.42 10.04
C LEU A 320 -8.65 -20.28 10.71
N ASP A 321 -8.86 -20.71 11.95
CA ASP A 321 -7.95 -21.66 12.62
C ASP A 321 -7.96 -23.00 11.87
N GLY A 322 -9.11 -23.45 11.39
CA GLY A 322 -9.25 -24.59 10.50
C GLY A 322 -8.52 -24.43 9.15
N TRP A 323 -8.35 -23.22 8.66
CA TRP A 323 -7.72 -22.96 7.37
C TRP A 323 -6.21 -22.70 7.43
N ARG A 324 -5.68 -22.37 8.60
CA ARG A 324 -4.23 -22.17 8.79
C ARG A 324 -3.42 -23.41 8.42
N ALA A 325 -2.11 -23.20 8.28
CA ALA A 325 -1.15 -24.29 8.12
C ALA A 325 -1.39 -25.40 9.14
N PRO A 326 -1.57 -26.64 8.69
CA PRO A 326 -2.04 -27.73 9.57
C PRO A 326 -0.99 -28.26 10.54
N THR A 327 0.29 -27.84 10.43
CA THR A 327 1.36 -28.24 11.37
C THR A 327 2.11 -27.03 11.91
N PRO A 328 2.78 -27.13 13.07
CA PRO A 328 3.58 -26.05 13.66
C PRO A 328 4.75 -25.55 12.79
N ALA A 329 5.26 -26.38 11.89
CA ALA A 329 6.33 -25.99 10.95
C ALA A 329 5.83 -25.06 9.85
N GLY A 330 4.52 -25.00 9.62
CA GLY A 330 3.90 -24.16 8.61
C GLY A 330 3.83 -22.68 9.01
N ARG A 331 3.97 -21.81 8.04
CA ARG A 331 3.74 -20.37 8.15
C ARG A 331 2.56 -20.01 7.27
N THR A 332 1.63 -19.21 7.78
CA THR A 332 0.42 -18.85 7.02
C THR A 332 0.51 -17.39 6.55
N LEU A 333 0.31 -17.18 5.25
CA LEU A 333 0.12 -15.85 4.66
C LEU A 333 -1.30 -15.79 4.08
N LEU A 334 -2.13 -14.92 4.64
CA LEU A 334 -3.52 -14.74 4.19
C LEU A 334 -3.66 -13.42 3.47
N THR A 335 -4.32 -13.41 2.31
CA THR A 335 -4.71 -12.18 1.61
C THR A 335 -6.22 -11.99 1.66
N THR A 336 -6.66 -10.79 1.99
CA THR A 336 -8.09 -10.46 2.07
C THR A 336 -8.33 -8.96 1.86
N ARG A 337 -9.59 -8.59 1.63
CA ARG A 337 -10.02 -7.19 1.68
C ARG A 337 -10.52 -6.80 3.08
N ASP A 338 -10.73 -7.75 3.97
CA ASP A 338 -11.22 -7.51 5.32
C ASP A 338 -10.11 -6.94 6.21
N MET A 339 -10.31 -5.73 6.72
CA MET A 339 -9.37 -5.03 7.58
C MET A 339 -9.45 -5.47 9.04
N ARG A 340 -10.46 -6.24 9.41
CA ARG A 340 -10.62 -6.77 10.77
C ARG A 340 -9.73 -7.98 10.96
N VAL A 341 -8.56 -7.77 11.52
CA VAL A 341 -7.58 -8.83 11.77
C VAL A 341 -8.13 -9.84 12.77
N ALA A 342 -8.08 -11.13 12.42
CA ALA A 342 -8.51 -12.19 13.32
C ALA A 342 -7.41 -12.52 14.34
N ASP A 343 -7.83 -13.03 15.52
CA ASP A 343 -6.92 -13.46 16.56
C ASP A 343 -5.89 -14.47 16.05
N GLY A 344 -4.65 -14.33 16.51
CA GLY A 344 -3.54 -15.18 16.13
C GLY A 344 -2.91 -14.86 14.76
N PHE A 345 -3.34 -13.79 14.08
CA PHE A 345 -2.66 -13.24 12.93
C PHE A 345 -1.94 -11.93 13.28
N VAL A 346 -0.82 -11.69 12.61
CA VAL A 346 -0.10 -10.40 12.66
C VAL A 346 -0.47 -9.59 11.44
N GLU A 347 -0.94 -8.36 11.67
CA GLU A 347 -1.40 -7.46 10.62
C GLU A 347 -0.25 -7.01 9.70
N GLU A 348 -0.48 -7.05 8.38
CA GLU A 348 0.26 -6.28 7.37
C GLU A 348 -0.76 -5.59 6.47
N ARG A 349 -0.80 -4.26 6.55
CA ARG A 349 -1.68 -3.44 5.70
C ARG A 349 -0.96 -3.08 4.40
N LEU A 350 -1.58 -3.35 3.28
CA LEU A 350 -1.13 -2.91 1.97
C LEU A 350 -1.82 -1.60 1.62
N GLU A 351 -1.03 -0.55 1.49
CA GLU A 351 -1.49 0.79 1.08
C GLU A 351 -1.26 1.00 -0.42
N GLU A 352 -1.63 2.16 -0.94
CA GLU A 352 -1.32 2.61 -2.30
C GLU A 352 0.21 2.63 -2.50
N LEU A 353 0.65 2.74 -3.76
CA LEU A 353 2.07 2.87 -4.05
C LEU A 353 2.61 4.22 -3.55
N GLY A 354 3.83 4.23 -3.05
CA GLY A 354 4.57 5.45 -2.83
C GLY A 354 4.79 6.19 -4.17
N GLU A 355 5.12 7.46 -4.12
CA GLU A 355 5.29 8.30 -5.31
C GLU A 355 6.33 7.70 -6.28
N LEU A 356 7.50 7.36 -5.78
CA LEU A 356 8.56 6.75 -6.60
C LEU A 356 8.15 5.38 -7.17
N ASP A 357 7.45 4.56 -6.40
CA ASP A 357 7.01 3.24 -6.86
C ASP A 357 5.93 3.34 -7.93
N ALA A 358 5.05 4.34 -7.81
CA ALA A 358 4.05 4.64 -8.84
C ALA A 358 4.72 5.07 -10.15
N LEU A 359 5.72 5.96 -10.08
CA LEU A 359 6.50 6.38 -11.25
C LEU A 359 7.30 5.21 -11.85
N ARG A 360 7.93 4.39 -11.03
CA ARG A 360 8.62 3.17 -11.49
C ARG A 360 7.67 2.21 -12.19
N LEU A 361 6.44 2.03 -11.67
CA LEU A 361 5.45 1.22 -12.33
C LEU A 361 5.07 1.77 -13.70
N LEU A 362 4.84 3.08 -13.82
CA LEU A 362 4.58 3.73 -15.11
C LEU A 362 5.77 3.62 -16.06
N ALA A 363 6.99 3.81 -15.55
CA ALA A 363 8.23 3.69 -16.33
C ALA A 363 8.45 2.29 -16.93
N ARG A 364 7.87 1.23 -16.32
CA ARG A 364 7.88 -0.14 -16.88
C ARG A 364 7.08 -0.30 -18.17
N PHE A 365 6.21 0.63 -18.48
CA PHE A 365 5.44 0.65 -19.73
C PHE A 365 6.08 1.60 -20.74
N ARG A 366 6.55 2.74 -20.29
CA ARG A 366 7.27 3.73 -21.10
C ARG A 366 8.22 4.53 -20.21
N PRO A 367 9.52 4.62 -20.53
CA PRO A 367 10.46 5.43 -19.78
C PRO A 367 9.96 6.88 -19.61
N ILE A 368 10.19 7.45 -18.44
CA ILE A 368 9.81 8.83 -18.10
C ILE A 368 11.02 9.73 -18.35
N ALA A 369 10.91 10.64 -19.33
CA ALA A 369 11.93 11.65 -19.54
C ALA A 369 11.86 12.74 -18.44
N ASP A 370 12.98 13.38 -18.11
CA ASP A 370 13.02 14.42 -17.06
C ASP A 370 11.98 15.53 -17.29
N VAL A 371 11.76 15.89 -18.54
CA VAL A 371 10.77 16.93 -18.93
C VAL A 371 9.32 16.49 -18.77
N GLU A 372 9.04 15.20 -18.69
CA GLU A 372 7.70 14.60 -18.55
C GLU A 372 7.40 14.16 -17.11
N ARG A 373 8.36 14.36 -16.20
CA ARG A 373 8.24 13.89 -14.83
C ARG A 373 7.04 14.48 -14.10
N GLY A 374 6.80 15.78 -14.28
CA GLY A 374 5.66 16.47 -13.67
C GLY A 374 4.32 15.90 -14.12
N GLU A 375 4.15 15.61 -15.40
CA GLU A 375 2.94 15.01 -15.96
C GLU A 375 2.75 13.57 -15.48
N ALA A 376 3.82 12.81 -15.33
CA ALA A 376 3.76 11.44 -14.81
C ALA A 376 3.39 11.43 -13.31
N GLU A 377 3.92 12.35 -12.51
CA GLU A 377 3.57 12.55 -11.09
C GLU A 377 2.09 12.93 -10.95
N GLU A 378 1.63 13.89 -11.75
CA GLU A 378 0.23 14.31 -11.74
C GLU A 378 -0.70 13.19 -12.20
N LEU A 379 -0.33 12.45 -13.26
CA LEU A 379 -1.10 11.29 -13.74
C LEU A 379 -1.25 10.21 -12.66
N ALA A 380 -0.18 9.92 -11.92
CA ALA A 380 -0.22 8.97 -10.81
C ALA A 380 -1.09 9.48 -9.65
N SER A 381 -1.02 10.78 -9.35
CA SER A 381 -1.82 11.43 -8.31
C SER A 381 -3.31 11.43 -8.61
N GLU A 382 -3.69 11.67 -9.88
CA GLU A 382 -5.09 11.69 -10.34
C GLU A 382 -5.83 10.37 -10.05
N VAL A 383 -5.13 9.25 -10.05
CA VAL A 383 -5.69 7.93 -9.72
C VAL A 383 -5.33 7.48 -8.31
N GLY A 384 -4.87 8.38 -7.44
CA GLY A 384 -4.49 8.09 -6.05
C GLY A 384 -3.39 7.02 -5.93
N ARG A 385 -2.53 6.90 -6.94
CA ARG A 385 -1.46 5.88 -7.00
C ARG A 385 -1.95 4.43 -6.86
N HIS A 386 -3.20 4.18 -7.23
CA HIS A 386 -3.83 2.87 -7.17
C HIS A 386 -3.22 1.91 -8.21
N THR A 387 -2.76 0.75 -7.79
CA THR A 387 -1.93 -0.14 -8.63
C THR A 387 -2.61 -0.56 -9.94
N ILE A 388 -3.87 -1.02 -9.92
CA ILE A 388 -4.59 -1.40 -11.17
C ILE A 388 -4.76 -0.19 -12.08
N ALA A 389 -5.14 0.96 -11.54
CA ALA A 389 -5.34 2.16 -12.36
C ALA A 389 -4.03 2.61 -13.02
N LEU A 390 -2.91 2.57 -12.28
CA LEU A 390 -1.58 2.86 -12.84
C LEU A 390 -1.19 1.87 -13.94
N MET A 391 -1.50 0.58 -13.79
CA MET A 391 -1.25 -0.40 -14.85
C MET A 391 -2.06 -0.10 -16.12
N LEU A 392 -3.34 0.23 -15.98
CA LEU A 392 -4.19 0.63 -17.11
C LEU A 392 -3.65 1.89 -17.79
N LEU A 393 -3.30 2.92 -17.00
CA LEU A 393 -2.69 4.14 -17.52
C LEU A 393 -1.32 3.90 -18.15
N GLY A 394 -0.50 3.02 -17.59
CA GLY A 394 0.78 2.64 -18.18
C GLY A 394 0.65 2.05 -19.58
N HIS A 395 -0.31 1.15 -19.80
CA HIS A 395 -0.63 0.64 -21.13
C HIS A 395 -1.08 1.78 -22.06
N ARG A 396 -1.86 2.72 -21.55
CA ARG A 396 -2.33 3.86 -22.35
C ARG A 396 -1.19 4.81 -22.72
N VAL A 397 -0.32 5.15 -21.76
CA VAL A 397 0.87 5.98 -22.00
C VAL A 397 1.78 5.35 -23.06
N ALA A 398 2.00 4.01 -22.98
CA ALA A 398 2.77 3.30 -23.98
C ALA A 398 2.15 3.42 -25.40
N ALA A 399 0.81 3.37 -25.49
CA ALA A 399 0.10 3.52 -26.76
C ALA A 399 0.05 4.97 -27.27
N ASP A 400 -0.12 5.96 -26.37
CA ASP A 400 -0.15 7.38 -26.72
C ASP A 400 1.25 7.95 -27.01
N GLY A 401 2.29 7.34 -26.45
CA GLY A 401 3.68 7.79 -26.55
C GLY A 401 3.98 9.10 -25.80
N ASP A 402 3.06 9.56 -24.91
CA ASP A 402 3.13 10.88 -24.29
C ASP A 402 2.31 10.91 -22.99
N TYR A 403 2.94 11.33 -21.87
CA TYR A 403 2.30 11.46 -20.56
C TYR A 403 1.31 12.63 -20.51
N ALA A 404 1.66 13.79 -21.08
CA ALA A 404 0.80 14.98 -21.10
C ALA A 404 -0.50 14.72 -21.86
N LYS A 405 -0.43 14.02 -23.00
CA LYS A 405 -1.60 13.63 -23.79
C LYS A 405 -2.53 12.70 -23.02
N THR A 406 -1.97 11.70 -22.33
CA THR A 406 -2.75 10.76 -21.51
C THR A 406 -3.42 11.48 -20.35
N LEU A 407 -2.69 12.38 -19.66
CA LEU A 407 -3.20 13.21 -18.56
C LEU A 407 -4.35 14.13 -19.03
N ALA A 408 -4.17 14.86 -20.14
CA ALA A 408 -5.20 15.71 -20.71
C ALA A 408 -6.47 14.93 -21.06
N THR A 409 -6.30 13.71 -21.60
CA THR A 409 -7.42 12.82 -21.92
C THR A 409 -8.14 12.33 -20.67
N LEU A 410 -7.39 12.01 -19.60
CA LEU A 410 -7.97 11.58 -18.32
C LEU A 410 -8.82 12.69 -17.69
N LYS A 411 -8.32 13.94 -17.73
CA LYS A 411 -9.02 15.11 -17.16
C LYS A 411 -10.29 15.50 -17.94
N THR A 412 -10.29 15.32 -19.26
CA THR A 412 -11.43 15.75 -20.12
C THR A 412 -12.56 14.73 -20.17
N ALA A 413 -12.28 13.43 -20.17
CA ALA A 413 -13.28 12.37 -20.34
C ALA A 413 -13.93 11.89 -19.01
N GLY A 414 -13.45 12.40 -17.89
CA GLY A 414 -13.77 11.81 -16.58
C GLY A 414 -12.91 10.57 -16.28
N ARG A 415 -12.34 10.58 -15.09
CA ARG A 415 -11.32 9.60 -14.64
C ARG A 415 -11.79 8.15 -14.76
N LEU A 416 -12.98 7.86 -14.23
CA LEU A 416 -13.50 6.50 -14.17
C LEU A 416 -13.89 5.98 -15.55
N ASP A 417 -14.62 6.78 -16.35
CA ASP A 417 -15.06 6.37 -17.68
C ASP A 417 -13.87 6.07 -18.60
N ARG A 418 -12.78 6.83 -18.45
CA ARG A 418 -11.57 6.57 -19.21
C ARG A 418 -10.85 5.30 -18.82
N LEU A 419 -10.74 5.03 -17.51
CA LEU A 419 -10.15 3.79 -17.01
C LEU A 419 -10.94 2.55 -17.46
N GLU A 420 -12.27 2.62 -17.43
CA GLU A 420 -13.12 1.52 -17.90
C GLU A 420 -12.99 1.30 -19.40
N GLN A 421 -12.94 2.36 -20.23
CA GLN A 421 -12.68 2.23 -21.67
C GLN A 421 -11.31 1.59 -21.97
N ILE A 422 -10.28 1.92 -21.19
CA ILE A 422 -8.97 1.29 -21.30
C ILE A 422 -9.06 -0.18 -20.92
N ALA A 423 -9.71 -0.49 -19.79
CA ALA A 423 -9.89 -1.86 -19.31
C ALA A 423 -10.65 -2.74 -20.32
N GLU A 424 -11.73 -2.24 -20.91
CA GLU A 424 -12.51 -2.97 -21.93
C GLU A 424 -11.67 -3.30 -23.18
N ARG A 425 -10.80 -2.39 -23.61
CA ARG A 425 -9.88 -2.65 -24.74
C ARG A 425 -8.86 -3.73 -24.39
N LEU A 426 -8.23 -3.60 -23.22
CA LEU A 426 -7.21 -4.54 -22.75
C LEU A 426 -7.80 -5.92 -22.43
N HIS A 427 -9.05 -6.00 -21.99
CA HIS A 427 -9.72 -7.28 -21.75
C HIS A 427 -9.81 -8.13 -23.02
N LYS A 428 -10.01 -7.50 -24.17
CA LYS A 428 -10.00 -8.20 -25.48
C LYS A 428 -8.61 -8.75 -25.85
N GLU A 429 -7.54 -8.11 -25.35
CA GLU A 429 -6.16 -8.46 -25.67
C GLU A 429 -5.53 -9.39 -24.63
N LEU A 430 -5.84 -9.21 -23.34
CA LEU A 430 -5.19 -9.84 -22.19
C LEU A 430 -6.10 -10.80 -21.39
N GLY A 431 -7.38 -10.91 -21.75
CA GLY A 431 -8.35 -11.76 -21.06
C GLY A 431 -8.70 -11.28 -19.64
N GLU A 432 -9.03 -12.22 -18.73
CA GLU A 432 -9.50 -11.91 -17.36
C GLU A 432 -8.52 -11.12 -16.48
N ALA A 433 -7.27 -11.01 -16.87
CA ALA A 433 -6.26 -10.24 -16.11
C ALA A 433 -6.53 -8.72 -16.12
N ALA A 434 -7.29 -8.21 -17.11
CA ALA A 434 -7.63 -6.79 -17.23
C ALA A 434 -9.05 -6.50 -16.68
N ARG A 435 -9.27 -6.77 -15.40
CA ARG A 435 -10.52 -6.36 -14.75
C ARG A 435 -10.59 -4.85 -14.64
N GLY A 436 -11.75 -4.26 -14.94
CA GLY A 436 -11.99 -2.84 -14.78
C GLY A 436 -11.94 -2.39 -13.32
N VAL A 437 -11.75 -1.09 -13.11
CA VAL A 437 -11.72 -0.50 -11.77
C VAL A 437 -13.08 -0.67 -11.06
N VAL A 438 -14.18 -0.50 -11.80
CA VAL A 438 -15.54 -0.70 -11.27
C VAL A 438 -15.72 -2.10 -10.72
N ALA A 439 -15.44 -3.14 -11.52
CA ALA A 439 -15.54 -4.53 -11.09
C ALA A 439 -14.69 -4.86 -9.86
N THR A 440 -13.59 -4.12 -9.65
CA THR A 440 -12.74 -4.30 -8.48
C THR A 440 -13.45 -3.91 -7.17
N PHE A 441 -14.29 -2.88 -7.20
CA PHE A 441 -14.99 -2.38 -6.01
C PHE A 441 -16.45 -2.83 -5.91
N GLU A 442 -17.06 -3.22 -7.04
CA GLU A 442 -18.47 -3.63 -7.13
C GLU A 442 -18.83 -4.69 -6.10
N LEU A 443 -17.99 -5.71 -5.95
CA LEU A 443 -18.19 -6.78 -4.98
C LEU A 443 -18.23 -6.27 -3.53
N SER A 444 -17.35 -5.33 -3.19
CA SER A 444 -17.32 -4.75 -1.84
C SER A 444 -18.53 -3.86 -1.57
N ILE A 445 -18.97 -3.10 -2.58
CA ILE A 445 -20.14 -2.19 -2.45
C ILE A 445 -21.46 -2.99 -2.45
N ALA A 446 -21.54 -4.08 -3.23
CA ALA A 446 -22.73 -4.93 -3.28
C ALA A 446 -23.04 -5.60 -1.94
N SER A 447 -22.01 -5.88 -1.13
CA SER A 447 -22.16 -6.53 0.19
C SER A 447 -22.62 -5.58 1.31
N LEU A 448 -22.67 -4.26 1.07
CA LEU A 448 -23.03 -3.28 2.09
C LEU A 448 -24.54 -3.27 2.35
N ASP A 449 -24.93 -3.05 3.60
CA ASP A 449 -26.30 -2.73 3.99
C ASP A 449 -26.72 -1.31 3.54
N ALA A 450 -27.96 -0.94 3.82
CA ALA A 450 -28.52 0.36 3.42
C ALA A 450 -27.83 1.54 4.12
N GLY A 451 -27.48 1.39 5.42
CA GLY A 451 -26.78 2.40 6.21
C GLY A 451 -25.39 2.66 5.68
N ALA A 452 -24.60 1.61 5.48
CA ALA A 452 -23.25 1.71 4.94
C ALA A 452 -23.24 2.28 3.50
N ARG A 453 -24.19 1.90 2.64
CA ARG A 453 -24.35 2.49 1.29
C ARG A 453 -24.65 3.98 1.36
N ARG A 454 -25.54 4.43 2.26
CA ARG A 454 -25.86 5.84 2.47
C ARG A 454 -24.62 6.61 2.94
N LEU A 455 -23.89 6.09 3.91
CA LEU A 455 -22.66 6.73 4.41
C LEU A 455 -21.58 6.81 3.32
N LEU A 456 -21.42 5.76 2.53
CA LEU A 456 -20.50 5.75 1.39
C LEU A 456 -20.89 6.80 0.34
N ALA A 457 -22.18 6.96 0.08
CA ALA A 457 -22.70 7.98 -0.83
C ALA A 457 -22.32 9.41 -0.35
N LEU A 458 -22.51 9.71 0.94
CA LEU A 458 -22.11 10.99 1.54
C LEU A 458 -20.58 11.20 1.49
N ALA A 459 -19.80 10.17 1.83
CA ALA A 459 -18.34 10.24 1.78
C ALA A 459 -17.82 10.46 0.33
N SER A 460 -18.51 9.90 -0.69
CA SER A 460 -18.09 10.02 -2.09
C SER A 460 -18.18 11.43 -2.66
N VAL A 461 -18.92 12.33 -2.05
CA VAL A 461 -19.00 13.74 -2.44
C VAL A 461 -18.03 14.63 -1.64
N CYS A 462 -17.34 14.10 -0.64
CA CYS A 462 -16.25 14.78 0.05
C CYS A 462 -15.00 14.92 -0.81
N ALA A 463 -14.05 15.77 -0.40
CA ALA A 463 -12.75 15.88 -1.03
C ALA A 463 -11.97 14.55 -0.87
N PRO A 464 -11.59 13.87 -1.96
CA PRO A 464 -10.86 12.61 -1.88
C PRO A 464 -9.46 12.79 -1.28
N ASN A 465 -8.95 11.76 -0.56
CA ASN A 465 -7.66 11.75 0.14
C ASN A 465 -7.51 12.79 1.26
N GLU A 466 -8.52 13.61 1.50
CA GLU A 466 -8.55 14.54 2.63
C GLU A 466 -9.20 13.88 3.85
N ALA A 467 -8.83 14.38 5.05
CA ALA A 467 -9.42 13.88 6.28
C ALA A 467 -10.87 14.35 6.41
N ILE A 468 -11.81 13.42 6.44
CA ILE A 468 -13.23 13.68 6.62
C ILE A 468 -13.55 13.49 8.11
N PRO A 469 -13.84 14.55 8.87
CA PRO A 469 -14.22 14.41 10.27
C PRO A 469 -15.46 13.50 10.41
N ARG A 470 -15.37 12.48 11.28
CA ARG A 470 -16.52 11.55 11.51
C ARG A 470 -17.77 12.32 11.95
N GLU A 471 -17.59 13.40 12.68
CA GLU A 471 -18.69 14.23 13.13
C GLU A 471 -19.39 14.97 12.00
N LEU A 472 -18.66 15.39 10.95
CA LEU A 472 -19.27 15.94 9.74
C LEU A 472 -20.18 14.92 9.07
N LEU A 473 -19.67 13.69 8.88
CA LEU A 473 -20.44 12.62 8.28
C LEU A 473 -21.64 12.21 9.16
N ARG A 474 -21.47 12.18 10.49
CA ARG A 474 -22.55 11.88 11.43
C ARG A 474 -23.70 12.88 11.32
N HIS A 475 -23.39 14.18 11.27
CA HIS A 475 -24.40 15.22 11.09
C HIS A 475 -25.14 15.09 9.74
N ALA A 476 -24.42 14.82 8.64
CA ALA A 476 -25.01 14.61 7.33
C ALA A 476 -25.82 13.30 7.23
N PHE A 477 -25.44 12.27 7.98
CA PHE A 477 -26.08 10.96 7.97
C PHE A 477 -27.45 10.95 8.67
N GLY A 478 -27.61 11.66 9.77
CA GLY A 478 -28.85 11.70 10.54
C GLY A 478 -28.76 12.51 11.83
N GLY A 479 -27.65 13.25 12.05
CA GLY A 479 -27.45 14.06 13.24
C GLY A 479 -27.25 13.23 14.51
N ASP A 480 -27.78 13.74 15.63
CA ASP A 480 -27.64 13.10 16.95
C ASP A 480 -28.46 11.81 17.09
N ASP A 481 -29.49 11.63 16.26
CA ASP A 481 -30.33 10.44 16.26
C ASP A 481 -29.70 9.24 15.52
N ALA A 482 -28.56 9.46 14.84
CA ALA A 482 -27.87 8.44 14.03
C ALA A 482 -27.14 7.36 14.86
N GLY A 483 -26.83 7.62 16.12
CA GLY A 483 -26.31 6.68 17.15
C GLY A 483 -25.50 5.48 16.65
N ASP A 484 -26.01 4.30 16.96
CA ASP A 484 -25.36 3.02 16.64
C ASP A 484 -25.35 2.74 15.14
N ASP A 485 -26.39 3.16 14.38
CA ASP A 485 -26.46 2.93 12.93
C ASP A 485 -25.29 3.60 12.18
N PHE A 486 -24.89 4.79 12.61
CA PHE A 486 -23.71 5.46 12.04
C PHE A 486 -22.41 4.73 12.38
N ALA A 487 -22.26 4.28 13.63
CA ALA A 487 -21.06 3.55 14.07
C ALA A 487 -20.92 2.21 13.32
N ASP A 488 -22.02 1.50 13.13
CA ASP A 488 -22.07 0.25 12.37
C ASP A 488 -21.73 0.49 10.88
N ALA A 489 -22.29 1.54 10.27
CA ALA A 489 -21.99 1.92 8.89
C ALA A 489 -20.50 2.28 8.70
N VAL A 490 -19.90 3.05 9.63
CA VAL A 490 -18.46 3.35 9.61
C VAL A 490 -17.64 2.07 9.71
N THR A 491 -17.99 1.18 10.64
CA THR A 491 -17.30 -0.09 10.86
C THR A 491 -17.37 -0.98 9.62
N ALA A 492 -18.53 -1.08 8.98
CA ALA A 492 -18.73 -1.83 7.74
C ALA A 492 -17.84 -1.30 6.60
N LEU A 493 -17.79 0.02 6.41
CA LEU A 493 -16.99 0.65 5.34
C LEU A 493 -15.49 0.53 5.59
N LEU A 494 -15.04 0.69 6.83
CA LEU A 494 -13.64 0.44 7.19
C LEU A 494 -13.27 -1.03 6.97
N SER A 495 -14.13 -1.96 7.41
CA SER A 495 -13.91 -3.40 7.23
C SER A 495 -13.81 -3.81 5.76
N ALA A 496 -14.61 -3.19 4.89
CA ALA A 496 -14.60 -3.42 3.45
C ALA A 496 -13.45 -2.70 2.72
N ALA A 497 -12.59 -1.96 3.44
CA ALA A 497 -11.53 -1.13 2.87
C ALA A 497 -12.03 -0.10 1.83
N LEU A 498 -13.25 0.43 2.03
CA LEU A 498 -13.83 1.50 1.19
C LEU A 498 -13.61 2.88 1.79
N LEU A 499 -13.32 2.96 3.10
CA LEU A 499 -12.81 4.13 3.78
C LEU A 499 -11.47 3.79 4.46
N GLY A 500 -10.59 4.77 4.57
CA GLY A 500 -9.39 4.73 5.38
C GLY A 500 -9.62 5.33 6.77
N GLU A 501 -8.94 4.85 7.81
CA GLU A 501 -9.00 5.43 9.14
C GLU A 501 -7.82 6.37 9.40
N ARG A 502 -8.12 7.59 9.87
CA ARG A 502 -7.11 8.57 10.28
C ARG A 502 -7.13 8.75 11.81
N ARG A 503 -6.38 7.88 12.51
CA ARG A 503 -6.40 7.76 13.98
C ARG A 503 -6.11 9.06 14.75
N ARG A 504 -5.32 9.99 14.21
CA ARG A 504 -4.93 11.22 14.93
C ARG A 504 -6.03 12.28 15.05
N ARG A 505 -7.15 12.18 14.30
CA ARG A 505 -8.16 13.24 14.18
C ARG A 505 -9.61 12.78 14.28
N GLU A 506 -9.85 11.53 14.71
CA GLU A 506 -11.21 10.94 14.65
C GLU A 506 -11.88 11.17 13.28
N ALA A 507 -11.13 10.90 12.23
CA ALA A 507 -11.52 11.15 10.86
C ALA A 507 -11.36 9.88 10.01
N VAL A 508 -12.04 9.86 8.88
CA VAL A 508 -11.88 8.88 7.81
C VAL A 508 -11.40 9.57 6.54
N ASP A 509 -10.97 8.82 5.55
CA ASP A 509 -10.76 9.33 4.19
C ASP A 509 -11.34 8.38 3.16
N ILE A 510 -11.52 8.89 1.95
CA ILE A 510 -11.99 8.10 0.81
C ILE A 510 -11.00 8.22 -0.34
N HIS A 511 -10.64 7.06 -0.90
CA HIS A 511 -9.78 7.04 -2.09
C HIS A 511 -10.53 7.59 -3.32
N PRO A 512 -9.90 8.37 -4.22
CA PRO A 512 -10.56 9.00 -5.37
C PRO A 512 -11.35 8.02 -6.25
N LEU A 513 -10.77 6.84 -6.52
CA LEU A 513 -11.43 5.82 -7.33
C LEU A 513 -12.60 5.16 -6.61
N VAL A 514 -12.54 5.01 -5.28
CA VAL A 514 -13.67 4.51 -4.49
C VAL A 514 -14.81 5.52 -4.52
N ALA A 515 -14.51 6.81 -4.39
CA ALA A 515 -15.50 7.88 -4.49
C ALA A 515 -16.21 7.87 -5.85
N ASP A 516 -15.45 7.78 -6.95
CA ASP A 516 -16.02 7.75 -8.31
C ASP A 516 -16.88 6.51 -8.55
N VAL A 517 -16.40 5.32 -8.14
CA VAL A 517 -17.16 4.06 -8.29
C VAL A 517 -18.41 4.06 -7.41
N ALA A 518 -18.30 4.52 -6.16
CA ALA A 518 -19.44 4.64 -5.26
C ALA A 518 -20.50 5.60 -5.83
N ALA A 519 -20.08 6.77 -6.30
CA ALA A 519 -20.99 7.73 -6.93
C ALA A 519 -21.72 7.11 -8.13
N ARG A 520 -21.01 6.35 -8.99
CA ARG A 520 -21.59 5.68 -10.16
C ARG A 520 -22.57 4.56 -9.78
N LEU A 521 -22.16 3.63 -8.90
CA LEU A 521 -22.95 2.45 -8.56
C LEU A 521 -24.16 2.78 -7.66
N LEU A 522 -24.01 3.78 -6.78
CA LEU A 522 -25.09 4.21 -5.87
C LEU A 522 -25.98 5.31 -6.46
N GLY A 523 -25.68 5.79 -7.67
CA GLY A 523 -26.45 6.85 -8.32
C GLY A 523 -26.36 8.19 -7.58
N VAL A 524 -25.21 8.47 -6.95
CA VAL A 524 -24.98 9.68 -6.15
C VAL A 524 -25.05 10.93 -7.01
N THR A 525 -25.78 11.92 -6.56
CA THR A 525 -25.87 13.23 -7.21
C THR A 525 -25.37 14.33 -6.29
N LEU A 526 -24.62 15.26 -6.85
CA LEU A 526 -24.18 16.43 -6.09
C LEU A 526 -25.37 17.27 -5.56
N GLY A 527 -26.51 17.24 -6.25
CA GLY A 527 -27.70 17.99 -5.84
C GLY A 527 -28.30 17.50 -4.53
N LYS A 528 -28.27 16.19 -4.24
CA LYS A 528 -28.83 15.63 -3.02
C LYS A 528 -27.78 15.46 -1.93
N GLU A 529 -26.84 14.57 -2.12
CA GLU A 529 -25.82 14.23 -1.10
C GLU A 529 -24.88 15.41 -0.84
N GLY A 530 -24.59 16.22 -1.86
CA GLY A 530 -23.81 17.44 -1.71
C GLY A 530 -24.52 18.51 -0.88
N GLU A 531 -25.82 18.71 -1.02
CA GLU A 531 -26.60 19.64 -0.19
C GLU A 531 -26.80 19.12 1.25
N GLU A 532 -26.96 17.81 1.46
CA GLU A 532 -26.99 17.22 2.80
C GLU A 532 -25.66 17.48 3.54
N LEU A 533 -24.54 17.26 2.88
CA LEU A 533 -23.21 17.57 3.42
C LEU A 533 -23.01 19.07 3.64
N ALA A 534 -23.61 19.88 2.78
CA ALA A 534 -23.62 21.33 2.85
C ALA A 534 -24.19 21.84 4.16
N GLN A 535 -25.35 21.38 4.52
CA GLN A 535 -26.05 21.76 5.74
C GLN A 535 -25.24 21.39 6.99
N ALA A 536 -24.53 20.26 6.94
CA ALA A 536 -23.66 19.82 8.01
C ALA A 536 -22.37 20.65 8.12
N LEU A 537 -21.82 21.15 7.00
CA LEU A 537 -20.59 21.94 6.95
C LEU A 537 -20.76 23.38 7.43
N LEU A 538 -21.87 24.03 7.11
CA LEU A 538 -22.08 25.46 7.38
C LEU A 538 -21.82 25.87 8.85
N PRO A 539 -22.40 25.23 9.88
CA PRO A 539 -22.16 25.61 11.26
C PRO A 539 -20.73 25.33 11.73
N ARG A 540 -19.98 24.49 11.02
CA ARG A 540 -18.61 24.10 11.37
C ARG A 540 -17.55 25.08 10.86
N ILE A 541 -17.86 25.82 9.80
CA ILE A 541 -16.93 26.75 9.13
C ILE A 541 -17.35 28.21 9.22
N ASP A 542 -18.35 28.56 9.99
CA ASP A 542 -18.84 29.93 10.18
C ASP A 542 -17.77 30.87 10.76
N SER A 543 -16.82 30.31 11.54
CA SER A 543 -15.69 31.01 12.15
C SER A 543 -14.45 31.12 11.24
N ALA A 544 -14.55 30.85 9.94
CA ALA A 544 -13.42 30.78 9.00
C ALA A 544 -12.58 32.07 8.92
N GLY A 545 -13.15 33.21 9.29
CA GLY A 545 -12.43 34.49 9.39
C GLY A 545 -11.53 34.64 10.63
N ASP A 546 -11.67 33.78 11.64
CA ASP A 546 -10.88 33.82 12.87
C ASP A 546 -9.72 32.82 12.82
N ILE A 547 -8.51 33.32 12.71
CA ILE A 547 -7.30 32.50 12.62
C ILE A 547 -7.11 31.53 13.80
N ARG A 548 -7.68 31.85 14.98
CA ARG A 548 -7.59 31.02 16.19
C ARG A 548 -8.34 29.69 16.03
N THR A 549 -9.36 29.63 15.16
CA THR A 549 -10.18 28.43 14.91
C THR A 549 -9.62 27.57 13.79
N HIS A 550 -8.65 28.05 13.00
CA HIS A 550 -8.17 27.40 11.77
C HIS A 550 -7.60 26.00 11.98
N ALA A 551 -7.01 25.71 13.13
CA ALA A 551 -6.52 24.37 13.45
C ALA A 551 -7.66 23.35 13.62
N ALA A 552 -8.84 23.81 14.07
CA ALA A 552 -10.00 22.97 14.29
C ALA A 552 -10.82 22.73 13.00
N ILE A 553 -10.92 23.75 12.13
CA ILE A 553 -11.79 23.72 10.96
C ILE A 553 -11.06 23.40 9.64
N GLY A 554 -9.75 23.18 9.69
CA GLY A 554 -8.92 23.01 8.47
C GLY A 554 -9.38 21.87 7.57
N ASP A 555 -9.79 20.75 8.15
CA ASP A 555 -10.29 19.59 7.42
C ASP A 555 -11.67 19.90 6.79
N ASP A 556 -12.56 20.56 7.54
CA ASP A 556 -13.88 20.98 7.03
C ASP A 556 -13.76 21.96 5.85
N ILE A 557 -12.81 22.89 5.90
CA ILE A 557 -12.51 23.85 4.83
C ILE A 557 -12.05 23.15 3.54
N ALA A 558 -11.30 22.04 3.63
CA ALA A 558 -10.92 21.27 2.45
C ALA A 558 -12.15 20.74 1.68
N HIS A 559 -13.13 20.23 2.42
CA HIS A 559 -14.39 19.73 1.83
C HIS A 559 -15.26 20.88 1.31
N ALA A 560 -15.35 21.98 2.05
CA ALA A 560 -16.05 23.18 1.60
C ALA A 560 -15.48 23.74 0.30
N ARG A 561 -14.14 23.80 0.17
CA ARG A 561 -13.45 24.22 -1.07
C ARG A 561 -13.77 23.29 -2.23
N PHE A 562 -13.70 21.98 -2.02
CA PHE A 562 -13.98 20.99 -3.05
C PHE A 562 -15.42 21.08 -3.57
N LEU A 563 -16.39 21.23 -2.65
CA LEU A 563 -17.81 21.34 -2.98
C LEU A 563 -18.18 22.69 -3.59
N ALA A 564 -17.59 23.82 -3.13
CA ALA A 564 -17.86 25.15 -3.64
C ALA A 564 -17.57 25.27 -5.14
N LEU A 565 -16.58 24.55 -5.65
CA LEU A 565 -16.23 24.53 -7.08
C LEU A 565 -17.18 23.67 -7.91
N ARG A 566 -17.84 22.68 -7.32
CA ARG A 566 -18.64 21.67 -8.03
C ARG A 566 -20.16 21.91 -7.91
N LEU A 567 -20.64 22.33 -6.76
CA LEU A 567 -22.02 22.77 -6.55
C LEU A 567 -22.17 24.21 -7.01
N LYS A 568 -23.27 24.46 -7.74
CA LYS A 568 -23.60 25.79 -8.25
C LYS A 568 -24.92 26.26 -7.65
N SER A 569 -25.01 26.16 -6.32
CA SER A 569 -26.18 26.48 -5.49
C SER A 569 -25.90 27.68 -4.58
N ALA A 570 -26.92 28.12 -3.84
CA ALA A 570 -26.77 29.18 -2.82
C ALA A 570 -25.78 28.77 -1.73
N SER A 571 -25.77 27.51 -1.32
CA SER A 571 -24.85 26.96 -0.32
C SER A 571 -23.39 27.10 -0.76
N SER A 572 -23.09 26.83 -2.04
CA SER A 572 -21.71 26.93 -2.57
C SER A 572 -21.18 28.36 -2.55
N VAL A 573 -22.05 29.37 -2.61
CA VAL A 573 -21.68 30.79 -2.49
C VAL A 573 -21.16 31.08 -1.07
N VAL A 574 -21.87 30.60 -0.05
CA VAL A 574 -21.47 30.81 1.35
C VAL A 574 -20.15 30.09 1.66
N TRP A 575 -19.95 28.88 1.13
CA TRP A 575 -18.67 28.19 1.31
C TRP A 575 -17.50 28.90 0.62
N GLY A 576 -17.70 29.38 -0.58
CA GLY A 576 -16.69 30.17 -1.27
C GLY A 576 -16.31 31.43 -0.50
N LEU A 577 -17.28 32.05 0.18
CA LEU A 577 -17.05 33.16 1.10
C LEU A 577 -16.19 32.74 2.30
N CYS A 578 -16.56 31.64 2.99
CA CYS A 578 -15.80 31.11 4.13
C CYS A 578 -14.39 30.67 3.73
N VAL A 579 -14.24 29.97 2.61
CA VAL A 579 -12.92 29.57 2.08
C VAL A 579 -12.06 30.81 1.76
N GLY A 580 -12.63 31.83 1.14
CA GLY A 580 -11.94 33.10 0.86
C GLY A 580 -11.46 33.77 2.13
N GLN A 581 -12.30 33.88 3.15
CA GLN A 581 -11.95 34.44 4.46
C GLN A 581 -10.84 33.65 5.15
N PHE A 582 -10.93 32.31 5.14
CA PHE A 582 -9.91 31.42 5.71
C PHE A 582 -8.53 31.61 5.04
N GLU A 583 -8.47 31.62 3.73
CA GLU A 583 -7.21 31.77 3.00
C GLU A 583 -6.62 33.19 3.15
N ARG A 584 -7.48 34.20 3.18
CA ARG A 584 -7.06 35.60 3.40
C ARG A 584 -6.47 35.80 4.80
N ALA A 585 -7.11 35.26 5.85
CA ALA A 585 -6.62 35.33 7.21
C ALA A 585 -5.23 34.65 7.39
N ARG A 586 -4.91 33.70 6.50
CA ARG A 586 -3.59 33.03 6.44
C ARG A 586 -2.58 33.74 5.53
N GLY A 587 -2.92 34.86 4.94
CA GLY A 587 -2.08 35.58 4.00
C GLY A 587 -1.97 34.93 2.59
N LYS A 588 -2.77 33.89 2.32
CA LYS A 588 -2.78 33.19 1.02
C LYS A 588 -3.70 33.88 0.01
N TYR A 589 -3.37 35.13 -0.32
CA TYR A 589 -4.26 35.99 -1.12
C TYR A 589 -4.57 35.46 -2.52
N ALA A 590 -3.67 34.69 -3.17
CA ALA A 590 -3.94 34.08 -4.46
C ALA A 590 -5.06 33.01 -4.37
N ALA A 591 -5.03 32.17 -3.33
CA ALA A 591 -6.06 31.16 -3.08
C ALA A 591 -7.39 31.82 -2.66
N ALA A 592 -7.34 32.85 -1.82
CA ALA A 592 -8.52 33.64 -1.44
C ALA A 592 -9.20 34.25 -2.68
N ARG A 593 -8.43 34.92 -3.56
CA ARG A 593 -8.93 35.52 -4.80
C ARG A 593 -9.63 34.47 -5.67
N HIS A 594 -9.02 33.29 -5.85
CA HIS A 594 -9.62 32.23 -6.65
C HIS A 594 -10.98 31.79 -6.11
N ALA A 595 -11.07 31.53 -4.80
CA ALA A 595 -12.32 31.12 -4.15
C ALA A 595 -13.40 32.23 -4.25
N GLU A 596 -13.03 33.48 -3.97
CA GLU A 596 -13.95 34.62 -3.98
C GLU A 596 -14.45 34.97 -5.39
N VAL A 597 -13.61 34.84 -6.44
CA VAL A 597 -14.01 35.04 -7.84
C VAL A 597 -15.03 33.98 -8.28
N GLU A 598 -14.78 32.70 -7.98
CA GLU A 598 -15.72 31.63 -8.36
C GLU A 598 -17.04 31.73 -7.57
N ALA A 599 -16.96 32.06 -6.27
CA ALA A 599 -18.14 32.31 -5.47
C ALA A 599 -18.95 33.51 -5.99
N LEU A 600 -18.29 34.60 -6.37
CA LEU A 600 -18.94 35.80 -6.91
C LEU A 600 -19.63 35.52 -8.25
N LYS A 601 -19.01 34.76 -9.15
CA LYS A 601 -19.64 34.30 -10.39
C LYS A 601 -20.92 33.51 -10.13
N THR A 602 -20.88 32.63 -9.15
CA THR A 602 -22.06 31.83 -8.77
C THR A 602 -23.12 32.69 -8.08
N ALA A 603 -22.74 33.58 -7.17
CA ALA A 603 -23.62 34.49 -6.47
C ALA A 603 -24.41 35.38 -7.45
N ARG A 604 -23.73 36.00 -8.42
CA ARG A 604 -24.36 36.81 -9.46
C ARG A 604 -25.43 36.05 -10.22
N ARG A 605 -25.16 34.80 -10.56
CA ARG A 605 -26.08 33.97 -11.31
C ARG A 605 -27.27 33.45 -10.48
N VAL A 606 -27.03 33.05 -9.21
CA VAL A 606 -28.02 32.34 -8.38
C VAL A 606 -28.81 33.31 -7.50
N LEU A 607 -28.12 34.31 -6.93
CA LEU A 607 -28.70 35.28 -5.99
C LEU A 607 -29.00 36.65 -6.61
N GLY A 608 -28.27 36.98 -7.69
CA GLY A 608 -28.35 38.28 -8.35
C GLY A 608 -27.36 39.32 -7.82
N GLU A 609 -27.17 40.40 -8.59
CA GLU A 609 -26.16 41.46 -8.31
C GLU A 609 -26.44 42.21 -7.00
N LYS A 610 -27.70 42.42 -6.65
CA LYS A 610 -28.12 43.23 -5.48
C LYS A 610 -28.26 42.44 -4.18
N HIS A 611 -28.03 41.14 -4.23
CA HIS A 611 -28.17 40.31 -3.03
C HIS A 611 -27.06 40.64 -2.01
N PRO A 612 -27.40 40.76 -0.70
CA PRO A 612 -26.41 41.13 0.34
C PRO A 612 -25.13 40.29 0.31
N VAL A 613 -25.23 38.95 0.12
CA VAL A 613 -24.08 38.05 0.04
C VAL A 613 -23.21 38.34 -1.20
N THR A 614 -23.82 38.74 -2.34
CA THR A 614 -23.07 39.13 -3.55
C THR A 614 -22.24 40.39 -3.27
N LEU A 615 -22.83 41.36 -2.57
CA LEU A 615 -22.14 42.61 -2.20
C LEU A 615 -21.01 42.35 -1.18
N ILE A 616 -21.22 41.44 -0.20
CA ILE A 616 -20.17 41.01 0.73
C ILE A 616 -19.00 40.36 -0.02
N LEU A 617 -19.27 39.47 -0.98
CA LEU A 617 -18.21 38.84 -1.81
C LEU A 617 -17.44 39.88 -2.64
N MET A 618 -18.13 40.87 -3.21
CA MET A 618 -17.46 41.95 -3.95
C MET A 618 -16.52 42.75 -3.05
N ASN A 619 -16.94 43.06 -1.82
CA ASN A 619 -16.10 43.75 -0.85
C ASN A 619 -14.89 42.91 -0.42
N ASN A 620 -15.11 41.62 -0.12
CA ASN A 620 -14.03 40.73 0.26
C ASN A 620 -12.99 40.56 -0.86
N LEU A 621 -13.45 40.39 -2.09
CA LEU A 621 -12.57 40.32 -3.26
C LEU A 621 -11.80 41.65 -3.46
N ALA A 622 -12.44 42.79 -3.26
CA ALA A 622 -11.76 44.10 -3.33
C ALA A 622 -10.64 44.21 -2.26
N GLU A 623 -10.89 43.74 -1.03
CA GLU A 623 -9.86 43.68 0.01
C GLU A 623 -8.70 42.77 -0.35
N THR A 624 -9.00 41.59 -0.93
CA THR A 624 -8.00 40.61 -1.40
C THR A 624 -7.15 41.20 -2.53
N LEU A 625 -7.77 41.86 -3.51
CA LEU A 625 -7.08 42.56 -4.60
C LEU A 625 -6.18 43.70 -4.09
N ARG A 626 -6.68 44.49 -3.11
CA ARG A 626 -5.89 45.53 -2.47
C ARG A 626 -4.65 44.95 -1.79
N ALA A 627 -4.79 43.84 -1.07
CA ALA A 627 -3.67 43.17 -0.41
C ALA A 627 -2.63 42.62 -1.42
N GLN A 628 -3.05 42.31 -2.64
CA GLN A 628 -2.19 41.90 -3.75
C GLN A 628 -1.58 43.09 -4.56
N GLY A 629 -1.96 44.32 -4.24
CA GLY A 629 -1.50 45.54 -4.92
C GLY A 629 -2.34 45.91 -6.18
N ASP A 630 -3.40 45.19 -6.50
CA ASP A 630 -4.34 45.53 -7.58
C ASP A 630 -5.37 46.56 -7.08
N LEU A 631 -4.91 47.83 -6.95
CA LEU A 631 -5.74 48.91 -6.47
C LEU A 631 -6.84 49.32 -7.46
N ALA A 632 -6.59 49.15 -8.77
CA ALA A 632 -7.56 49.49 -9.82
C ALA A 632 -8.73 48.49 -9.82
N GLY A 633 -8.45 47.18 -9.73
CA GLY A 633 -9.47 46.13 -9.61
C GLY A 633 -10.29 46.26 -8.33
N ALA A 634 -9.62 46.55 -7.22
CA ALA A 634 -10.29 46.79 -5.92
C ALA A 634 -11.27 47.95 -6.00
N ARG A 635 -10.82 49.11 -6.53
CA ARG A 635 -11.64 50.31 -6.67
C ARG A 635 -12.86 50.06 -7.55
N ALA A 636 -12.69 49.38 -8.70
CA ALA A 636 -13.79 49.09 -9.62
C ALA A 636 -14.90 48.26 -8.95
N LEU A 637 -14.55 47.27 -8.12
CA LEU A 637 -15.53 46.47 -7.36
C LEU A 637 -16.24 47.30 -6.28
N GLN A 638 -15.52 48.16 -5.57
CA GLN A 638 -16.12 49.02 -4.53
C GLN A 638 -17.07 50.06 -5.12
N GLU A 639 -16.75 50.65 -6.30
CA GLU A 639 -17.64 51.52 -7.04
C GLU A 639 -18.92 50.80 -7.48
N GLN A 640 -18.83 49.53 -7.90
CA GLN A 640 -20.00 48.72 -8.23
C GLN A 640 -20.89 48.46 -6.99
N VAL A 641 -20.30 48.21 -5.81
CA VAL A 641 -21.06 48.02 -4.57
C VAL A 641 -21.79 49.29 -4.18
N LEU A 642 -21.16 50.47 -4.33
CA LEU A 642 -21.78 51.75 -4.02
C LEU A 642 -22.88 52.18 -4.98
N ALA A 643 -22.89 51.65 -6.20
CA ALA A 643 -23.89 51.92 -7.22
C ALA A 643 -25.19 51.14 -7.09
N VAL A 644 -25.25 50.13 -6.20
CA VAL A 644 -26.41 49.26 -5.94
C VAL A 644 -27.25 49.77 -4.80
#